data_506a03028ac5dc0652c3dc50b673d677
#
_entry.id   506a03028ac5dc0652c3dc50b673d677
#
_cell.length_a   1.000
_cell.length_b   1.000
_cell.length_c   1.000
_cell.angle_alpha   90.00
_cell.angle_beta   90.00
_cell.angle_gamma   90.00
#
_symmetry.space_group_name_H-M   'P 1'
#
loop_
_entity.id
_entity.type
_entity.pdbx_description
1 polymer ?
#
loop_
_entity_poly.entity_id
_entity_poly.type
_entity_poly.pdbx_seq_one_letter_code
_entity_poly.pdbx_strand_id
1 'polypeptide(L)'
;MTYKFTKKAEQALQIANDIAMELGHNYVGTEHILYGLVKENSGVASKVLENQNVTPEAVLDKIEELIGVGEKIENNAIGFTPRTKRVIENAFREARRLGSEYIGTEHLLIGIMREADSIAVRIMLDLNVNPQKLYNEIIKVINNYETGDENSKQSSKTSSFNSTPTLNQFGVDLTKQASEGKLDPVIGRKNEIDRIIQILSRRTKNNPCLIGEPGVGKTAVVEGLAEKIVEGEVPENLKDKRVVTLDISGMVAGAKYRGDFEERIKKALKEVKKAGDVILFIDEIHTIVGAGAAEGAIDAANILKPLLARGEVQIIGATTLNEYRKYIEKDSALERRFQPVTVQEPSIEDSIKILKGLRDKYEAHHNVKITDEAIEAAVKLSSRYINDRFLPDKAIDLIDEGASKVRLKVHTEPESLKKIQEKIDKLDEEKEEAIQTQNFEKAAELRDKEQKEKEKLEKEKKAWEDKNRKDIRNITAEDIAEVIASSTGIPAQKISQDENEKLRNLEQSLHKRVIGQDEAVQAVAKAIKRGRVGLKDPNRPIGSFLFLGPTGVGKTELAKAISENLFGDENAIIRVDMSEYMESHSTSKMIGSPPGYVGFDDGGGLTEKIRRKPYSVILFDEIEKAHPDVLNMLLQILDDGRLTDSHGRTVNFKNCVVIMTSNIGARLITDKKALGFSGGEDKEQAEKKEYEDIKKEVIAEVKKTFRPEFINRVDEIIVFHKLTEKELIQIVDIMLEKIKTRLLEKDIKIEVDKSAKDLVIKKGTDTNYGARPLRRAIQTIIEDKLAEEILDGNLKAGDTAKLTAKDDTIQVKVKIKK
;
A
#
# COMPACT_ATOMS: atom_id res chain seq x y z
N MET A 1 24.51 -2.26 -33.89
CA MET A 1 25.02 -1.75 -32.59
C MET A 1 26.54 -1.75 -32.69
N THR A 2 27.17 -0.63 -32.45
CA THR A 2 28.64 -0.50 -32.49
C THR A 2 29.14 -0.84 -31.08
N TYR A 3 29.76 -2.01 -30.92
CA TYR A 3 30.39 -2.42 -29.65
C TYR A 3 31.65 -1.57 -29.42
N LYS A 4 31.82 -1.07 -28.18
CA LYS A 4 33.06 -0.37 -27.80
C LYS A 4 34.00 -1.35 -27.09
N PHE A 5 35.18 -1.53 -27.58
CA PHE A 5 36.20 -2.41 -26.99
C PHE A 5 37.31 -1.59 -26.33
N THR A 6 38.00 -2.19 -25.38
CA THR A 6 39.25 -1.63 -24.85
C THR A 6 40.37 -1.83 -25.88
N LYS A 7 41.40 -1.00 -25.87
CA LYS A 7 42.54 -1.12 -26.79
C LYS A 7 43.13 -2.56 -26.81
N LYS A 8 43.21 -3.20 -25.64
CA LYS A 8 43.71 -4.57 -25.52
C LYS A 8 42.78 -5.61 -26.11
N ALA A 9 41.47 -5.42 -25.96
CA ALA A 9 40.48 -6.29 -26.57
C ALA A 9 40.47 -6.14 -28.11
N GLU A 10 40.69 -4.93 -28.63
CA GLU A 10 40.85 -4.69 -30.08
C GLU A 10 42.11 -5.37 -30.62
N GLN A 11 43.23 -5.26 -29.89
CA GLN A 11 44.48 -5.93 -30.24
C GLN A 11 44.33 -7.46 -30.27
N ALA A 12 43.66 -8.03 -29.25
CA ALA A 12 43.41 -9.47 -29.22
C ALA A 12 42.53 -9.95 -30.40
N LEU A 13 41.51 -9.15 -30.79
CA LEU A 13 40.67 -9.44 -31.95
C LEU A 13 41.44 -9.30 -33.28
N GLN A 14 42.37 -8.36 -33.33
CA GLN A 14 43.25 -8.20 -34.52
C GLN A 14 44.19 -9.37 -34.64
N ILE A 15 44.87 -9.80 -33.58
CA ILE A 15 45.71 -10.99 -33.53
C ILE A 15 44.90 -12.24 -33.93
N ALA A 16 43.64 -12.35 -33.49
CA ALA A 16 42.74 -13.42 -33.84
C ALA A 16 42.42 -13.46 -35.36
N ASN A 17 42.30 -12.29 -35.98
CA ASN A 17 42.11 -12.18 -37.41
C ASN A 17 43.38 -12.54 -38.19
N ASP A 18 44.53 -12.07 -37.73
CA ASP A 18 45.81 -12.32 -38.37
C ASP A 18 46.17 -13.80 -38.36
N ILE A 19 45.99 -14.50 -37.23
CA ILE A 19 46.27 -15.93 -37.13
C ILE A 19 45.29 -16.77 -38.00
N ALA A 20 44.02 -16.34 -38.10
CA ALA A 20 43.05 -17.00 -38.96
C ALA A 20 43.46 -16.94 -40.45
N MET A 21 44.02 -15.79 -40.86
CA MET A 21 44.59 -15.63 -42.21
C MET A 21 45.85 -16.46 -42.41
N GLU A 22 46.75 -16.51 -41.42
CA GLU A 22 47.97 -17.26 -41.44
C GLU A 22 47.75 -18.77 -41.56
N LEU A 23 46.72 -19.27 -40.83
CA LEU A 23 46.30 -20.68 -40.91
C LEU A 23 45.43 -21.00 -42.14
N GLY A 24 45.15 -20.03 -43.01
CA GLY A 24 44.36 -20.22 -44.22
C GLY A 24 42.84 -20.44 -43.93
N HIS A 25 42.34 -19.94 -42.81
CA HIS A 25 40.93 -20.03 -42.48
C HIS A 25 40.18 -18.82 -43.02
N ASN A 26 39.04 -19.03 -43.72
CA ASN A 26 38.23 -17.96 -44.30
C ASN A 26 37.22 -17.36 -43.33
N TYR A 27 37.38 -17.57 -41.99
CA TYR A 27 36.56 -17.07 -40.91
C TYR A 27 37.35 -16.92 -39.59
N VAL A 28 36.93 -15.99 -38.76
CA VAL A 28 37.45 -15.88 -37.39
C VAL A 28 36.55 -16.65 -36.47
N GLY A 29 37.02 -17.78 -35.95
CA GLY A 29 36.30 -18.64 -35.01
C GLY A 29 36.61 -18.28 -33.55
N THR A 30 35.98 -18.97 -32.58
CA THR A 30 36.18 -18.79 -31.14
C THR A 30 37.59 -19.16 -30.69
N GLU A 31 38.22 -20.16 -31.34
CA GLU A 31 39.60 -20.62 -31.18
C GLU A 31 40.63 -19.54 -31.48
N HIS A 32 40.38 -18.79 -32.56
CA HIS A 32 41.28 -17.68 -32.95
C HIS A 32 41.21 -16.55 -31.92
N ILE A 33 40.00 -16.28 -31.37
CA ILE A 33 39.87 -15.29 -30.27
C ILE A 33 40.62 -15.78 -29.02
N LEU A 34 40.52 -17.05 -28.68
CA LEU A 34 41.28 -17.62 -27.56
C LEU A 34 42.79 -17.42 -27.75
N TYR A 35 43.30 -17.73 -28.95
CA TYR A 35 44.70 -17.50 -29.30
C TYR A 35 45.08 -16.02 -29.16
N GLY A 36 44.24 -15.12 -29.70
CA GLY A 36 44.47 -13.67 -29.61
C GLY A 36 44.51 -13.17 -28.16
N LEU A 37 43.64 -13.70 -27.29
CA LEU A 37 43.64 -13.36 -25.88
C LEU A 37 44.88 -13.84 -25.13
N VAL A 38 45.45 -14.99 -25.51
CA VAL A 38 46.71 -15.52 -24.91
C VAL A 38 47.90 -14.73 -25.43
N LYS A 39 47.96 -14.46 -26.73
CA LYS A 39 49.11 -13.81 -27.43
C LYS A 39 49.23 -12.32 -27.10
N GLU A 40 48.12 -11.61 -26.76
CA GLU A 40 48.11 -10.18 -26.41
C GLU A 40 48.99 -9.87 -25.17
N ASN A 41 49.17 -10.84 -24.26
CA ASN A 41 50.13 -10.88 -23.15
C ASN A 41 50.12 -9.72 -22.14
N SER A 42 49.18 -8.78 -22.19
CA SER A 42 49.10 -7.63 -21.26
C SER A 42 47.73 -7.47 -20.59
N GLY A 43 46.73 -8.16 -21.12
CA GLY A 43 45.34 -8.12 -20.63
C GLY A 43 45.10 -8.99 -19.42
N VAL A 44 43.92 -8.84 -18.82
CA VAL A 44 43.49 -9.67 -17.69
C VAL A 44 43.35 -11.13 -18.12
N ALA A 45 42.77 -11.36 -19.31
CA ALA A 45 42.56 -12.70 -19.82
C ALA A 45 43.87 -13.45 -20.00
N SER A 46 44.85 -12.81 -20.61
CA SER A 46 46.19 -13.37 -20.83
C SER A 46 46.87 -13.80 -19.52
N LYS A 47 46.90 -12.89 -18.50
CA LYS A 47 47.47 -13.21 -17.19
C LYS A 47 46.82 -14.38 -16.49
N VAL A 48 45.50 -14.49 -16.58
CA VAL A 48 44.74 -15.58 -15.94
C VAL A 48 44.95 -16.89 -16.68
N LEU A 49 45.07 -16.87 -18.00
CA LEU A 49 45.37 -18.07 -18.83
C LEU A 49 46.83 -18.53 -18.63
N GLU A 50 47.77 -17.60 -18.52
CA GLU A 50 49.19 -17.88 -18.20
C GLU A 50 49.35 -18.56 -16.85
N ASN A 51 48.60 -18.10 -15.81
CA ASN A 51 48.57 -18.75 -14.49
C ASN A 51 48.06 -20.20 -14.54
N GLN A 52 47.33 -20.57 -15.55
CA GLN A 52 46.87 -21.95 -15.83
C GLN A 52 47.78 -22.69 -16.81
N ASN A 53 48.98 -22.17 -17.07
CA ASN A 53 50.00 -22.68 -18.03
C ASN A 53 49.49 -22.83 -19.49
N VAL A 54 48.55 -21.97 -19.92
CA VAL A 54 48.11 -21.90 -21.32
C VAL A 54 49.05 -20.98 -22.07
N THR A 55 49.86 -21.55 -22.98
CA THR A 55 50.79 -20.80 -23.84
C THR A 55 50.23 -20.61 -25.25
N PRO A 56 50.64 -19.57 -26.01
CA PRO A 56 50.21 -19.38 -27.39
C PRO A 56 50.54 -20.56 -28.29
N GLU A 57 51.70 -21.19 -28.08
CA GLU A 57 52.12 -22.35 -28.85
C GLU A 57 51.19 -23.55 -28.61
N ALA A 58 50.87 -23.83 -27.34
CA ALA A 58 49.95 -24.93 -27.01
C ALA A 58 48.54 -24.75 -27.58
N VAL A 59 48.04 -23.50 -27.63
CA VAL A 59 46.74 -23.19 -28.26
C VAL A 59 46.82 -23.35 -29.75
N LEU A 60 47.91 -22.91 -30.38
CA LEU A 60 48.13 -23.03 -31.83
C LEU A 60 48.18 -24.49 -32.26
N ASP A 61 49.00 -25.32 -31.58
CA ASP A 61 49.09 -26.76 -31.85
C ASP A 61 47.71 -27.44 -31.80
N LYS A 62 46.87 -27.02 -30.82
CA LYS A 62 45.53 -27.57 -30.69
C LYS A 62 44.57 -27.07 -31.77
N ILE A 63 44.71 -25.84 -32.26
CA ILE A 63 43.94 -25.32 -33.39
C ILE A 63 44.29 -26.15 -34.66
N GLU A 64 45.58 -26.37 -34.91
CA GLU A 64 46.06 -27.17 -36.04
C GLU A 64 45.59 -28.63 -35.96
N GLU A 65 45.60 -29.24 -34.75
CA GLU A 65 45.12 -30.60 -34.53
C GLU A 65 43.60 -30.77 -34.77
N LEU A 66 42.80 -29.80 -34.33
CA LEU A 66 41.34 -29.88 -34.38
C LEU A 66 40.70 -29.39 -35.68
N ILE A 67 41.29 -28.43 -36.35
CA ILE A 67 40.72 -27.76 -37.53
C ILE A 67 41.56 -28.00 -38.78
N GLY A 68 42.89 -28.17 -38.62
CA GLY A 68 43.85 -28.29 -39.73
C GLY A 68 44.35 -26.91 -40.19
N VAL A 69 45.26 -26.93 -41.20
CA VAL A 69 45.83 -25.74 -41.83
C VAL A 69 45.40 -25.70 -43.29
N GLY A 70 44.89 -24.55 -43.76
CA GLY A 70 44.47 -24.28 -45.13
C GLY A 70 45.57 -23.57 -45.97
N GLU A 71 45.21 -23.17 -47.18
CA GLU A 71 46.10 -22.34 -48.03
C GLU A 71 46.03 -20.87 -47.50
N LYS A 72 47.20 -20.23 -47.42
CA LYS A 72 47.32 -18.84 -46.95
C LYS A 72 46.44 -17.89 -47.80
N ILE A 73 45.63 -17.08 -47.15
CA ILE A 73 44.72 -16.12 -47.78
C ILE A 73 45.42 -14.76 -47.86
N GLU A 74 45.73 -14.31 -49.10
CA GLU A 74 46.19 -12.95 -49.32
C GLU A 74 45.01 -11.99 -49.57
N ASN A 75 44.81 -11.01 -48.66
CA ASN A 75 43.94 -9.84 -48.82
C ASN A 75 42.43 -10.04 -48.99
N ASN A 76 41.73 -10.52 -47.93
CA ASN A 76 40.32 -10.20 -47.77
C ASN A 76 39.94 -10.09 -46.31
N ALA A 77 39.07 -9.13 -45.94
CA ALA A 77 38.53 -9.02 -44.59
C ALA A 77 37.70 -10.28 -44.26
N ILE A 78 38.18 -11.07 -43.33
CA ILE A 78 37.55 -12.31 -42.90
C ILE A 78 36.41 -12.02 -41.92
N GLY A 79 35.25 -12.69 -42.10
CA GLY A 79 34.09 -12.50 -41.25
C GLY A 79 34.10 -13.36 -40.01
N PHE A 80 33.43 -12.89 -38.94
CA PHE A 80 33.18 -13.68 -37.71
C PHE A 80 32.16 -14.79 -37.93
N THR A 81 32.41 -15.97 -37.37
CA THR A 81 31.41 -17.04 -37.34
C THR A 81 30.17 -16.65 -36.53
N PRO A 82 29.01 -17.27 -36.73
CA PRO A 82 27.83 -17.04 -35.91
C PRO A 82 28.09 -17.27 -34.40
N ARG A 83 28.94 -18.26 -34.05
CA ARG A 83 29.34 -18.52 -32.66
C ARG A 83 30.23 -17.40 -32.11
N THR A 84 31.16 -16.90 -32.87
CA THR A 84 32.02 -15.75 -32.50
C THR A 84 31.20 -14.50 -32.27
N LYS A 85 30.15 -14.24 -33.06
CA LYS A 85 29.23 -13.14 -32.85
C LYS A 85 28.48 -13.28 -31.50
N ARG A 86 28.04 -14.48 -31.12
CA ARG A 86 27.42 -14.75 -29.80
C ARG A 86 28.40 -14.57 -28.66
N VAL A 87 29.69 -14.99 -28.85
CA VAL A 87 30.72 -14.71 -27.83
C VAL A 87 30.87 -13.21 -27.58
N ILE A 88 30.89 -12.39 -28.61
CA ILE A 88 30.96 -10.93 -28.49
C ILE A 88 29.70 -10.37 -27.84
N GLU A 89 28.51 -10.88 -28.18
CA GLU A 89 27.26 -10.49 -27.49
C GLU A 89 27.26 -10.87 -26.01
N ASN A 90 27.71 -12.08 -25.69
CA ASN A 90 27.85 -12.53 -24.30
C ASN A 90 28.87 -11.68 -23.54
N ALA A 91 30.00 -11.34 -24.16
CA ALA A 91 31.02 -10.44 -23.60
C ALA A 91 30.42 -9.03 -23.30
N PHE A 92 29.60 -8.50 -24.19
CA PHE A 92 28.92 -7.23 -24.01
C PHE A 92 27.91 -7.26 -22.83
N ARG A 93 27.15 -8.34 -22.72
CA ARG A 93 26.22 -8.54 -21.58
C ARG A 93 26.97 -8.62 -20.26
N GLU A 94 28.11 -9.32 -20.24
CA GLU A 94 28.96 -9.40 -19.05
C GLU A 94 29.61 -8.08 -18.68
N ALA A 95 30.13 -7.32 -19.68
CA ALA A 95 30.67 -6.00 -19.43
C ALA A 95 29.64 -5.09 -18.76
N ARG A 96 28.41 -5.08 -19.26
CA ARG A 96 27.30 -4.32 -18.61
C ARG A 96 26.96 -4.84 -17.20
N ARG A 97 26.95 -6.16 -17.00
CA ARG A 97 26.67 -6.76 -15.68
C ARG A 97 27.73 -6.40 -14.65
N LEU A 98 28.97 -6.25 -15.10
CA LEU A 98 30.13 -5.84 -14.29
C LEU A 98 30.35 -4.32 -14.26
N GLY A 99 29.39 -3.52 -14.74
CA GLY A 99 29.45 -2.05 -14.68
C GLY A 99 30.43 -1.39 -15.66
N SER A 100 31.02 -2.12 -16.64
CA SER A 100 31.97 -1.58 -17.60
C SER A 100 31.28 -1.05 -18.86
N GLU A 101 31.68 0.15 -19.34
CA GLU A 101 31.24 0.71 -20.61
C GLU A 101 31.92 0.10 -21.83
N TYR A 102 33.06 -0.56 -21.64
CA TYR A 102 33.89 -1.12 -22.68
C TYR A 102 34.06 -2.62 -22.49
N ILE A 103 34.09 -3.36 -23.60
CA ILE A 103 34.37 -4.80 -23.59
C ILE A 103 35.89 -4.98 -23.46
N GLY A 104 36.37 -5.53 -22.37
CA GLY A 104 37.75 -5.88 -22.11
C GLY A 104 38.09 -7.31 -22.49
N THR A 105 39.35 -7.70 -22.38
CA THR A 105 39.86 -9.07 -22.66
C THR A 105 39.21 -10.09 -21.73
N GLU A 106 39.00 -9.73 -20.47
CA GLU A 106 38.30 -10.51 -19.45
C GLU A 106 36.85 -10.83 -19.86
N HIS A 107 36.14 -9.86 -20.41
CA HIS A 107 34.75 -10.04 -20.86
C HIS A 107 34.68 -10.97 -22.09
N LEU A 108 35.66 -10.87 -23.02
CA LEU A 108 35.75 -11.77 -24.15
C LEU A 108 36.01 -13.21 -23.69
N LEU A 109 36.88 -13.43 -22.71
CA LEU A 109 37.16 -14.76 -22.16
C LEU A 109 35.95 -15.34 -21.46
N ILE A 110 35.21 -14.55 -20.68
CA ILE A 110 33.94 -14.96 -20.08
C ILE A 110 32.90 -15.30 -21.18
N GLY A 111 32.84 -14.50 -22.24
CA GLY A 111 31.96 -14.75 -23.40
C GLY A 111 32.26 -16.09 -24.07
N ILE A 112 33.51 -16.48 -24.20
CA ILE A 112 33.92 -17.80 -24.71
C ILE A 112 33.43 -18.91 -23.78
N MET A 113 33.67 -18.78 -22.48
CA MET A 113 33.26 -19.80 -21.49
C MET A 113 31.74 -20.02 -21.45
N ARG A 114 30.94 -18.99 -21.80
CA ARG A 114 29.46 -19.14 -21.90
C ARG A 114 28.98 -19.91 -23.11
N GLU A 115 29.80 -20.03 -24.16
CA GLU A 115 29.54 -20.90 -25.31
C GLU A 115 30.17 -22.27 -25.09
N ALA A 116 29.55 -23.09 -24.25
CA ALA A 116 30.05 -24.37 -23.78
C ALA A 116 30.47 -25.35 -24.92
N ASP A 117 29.79 -25.29 -26.06
CA ASP A 117 30.06 -26.14 -27.23
C ASP A 117 31.07 -25.50 -28.22
N SER A 118 31.78 -24.44 -27.82
CA SER A 118 32.75 -23.80 -28.71
C SER A 118 34.07 -24.57 -28.79
N ILE A 119 34.78 -24.43 -29.92
CA ILE A 119 36.08 -25.03 -30.12
C ILE A 119 37.09 -24.48 -29.10
N ALA A 120 37.01 -23.20 -28.78
CA ALA A 120 37.85 -22.58 -27.75
C ALA A 120 37.67 -23.25 -26.36
N VAL A 121 36.46 -23.57 -25.95
CA VAL A 121 36.20 -24.29 -24.68
C VAL A 121 36.77 -25.71 -24.74
N ARG A 122 36.66 -26.38 -25.91
CA ARG A 122 37.21 -27.70 -26.08
C ARG A 122 38.74 -27.69 -25.99
N ILE A 123 39.40 -26.70 -26.60
CA ILE A 123 40.85 -26.50 -26.47
C ILE A 123 41.24 -26.25 -25.00
N MET A 124 40.52 -25.42 -24.28
CA MET A 124 40.78 -25.20 -22.87
C MET A 124 40.66 -26.46 -22.02
N LEU A 125 39.66 -27.31 -22.28
CA LEU A 125 39.47 -28.59 -21.59
C LEU A 125 40.61 -29.57 -21.94
N ASP A 126 41.02 -29.66 -23.22
CA ASP A 126 42.13 -30.49 -23.65
C ASP A 126 43.48 -30.04 -23.04
N LEU A 127 43.62 -28.75 -22.72
CA LEU A 127 44.76 -28.22 -21.96
C LEU A 127 44.57 -28.30 -20.43
N ASN A 128 43.61 -29.09 -19.95
CA ASN A 128 43.29 -29.31 -18.53
C ASN A 128 42.88 -28.03 -17.75
N VAL A 129 42.36 -27.01 -18.45
CA VAL A 129 41.84 -25.79 -17.84
C VAL A 129 40.38 -25.97 -17.44
N ASN A 130 40.08 -25.78 -16.18
CA ASN A 130 38.71 -25.85 -15.70
C ASN A 130 38.02 -24.47 -15.86
N PRO A 131 36.99 -24.35 -16.73
CA PRO A 131 36.33 -23.06 -16.99
C PRO A 131 35.74 -22.41 -15.73
N GLN A 132 35.26 -23.19 -14.77
CA GLN A 132 34.69 -22.70 -13.51
C GLN A 132 35.76 -22.07 -12.60
N LYS A 133 36.94 -22.68 -12.54
CA LYS A 133 38.09 -22.10 -11.79
C LYS A 133 38.58 -20.82 -12.47
N LEU A 134 38.68 -20.85 -13.79
CA LEU A 134 39.09 -19.70 -14.59
C LEU A 134 38.16 -18.50 -14.41
N TYR A 135 36.83 -18.73 -14.42
CA TYR A 135 35.85 -17.70 -14.15
C TYR A 135 36.04 -17.05 -12.77
N ASN A 136 36.23 -17.87 -11.73
CA ASN A 136 36.44 -17.37 -10.37
C ASN A 136 37.75 -16.56 -10.25
N GLU A 137 38.78 -16.93 -11.00
CA GLU A 137 40.06 -16.18 -11.04
C GLU A 137 39.89 -14.83 -11.75
N ILE A 138 39.17 -14.79 -12.87
CA ILE A 138 38.88 -13.54 -13.58
C ILE A 138 38.14 -12.58 -12.66
N ILE A 139 37.07 -13.04 -11.99
CA ILE A 139 36.30 -12.18 -11.05
C ILE A 139 37.19 -11.67 -9.90
N LYS A 140 38.07 -12.50 -9.36
CA LYS A 140 39.03 -12.04 -8.34
C LYS A 140 39.99 -10.95 -8.85
N VAL A 141 40.44 -11.07 -10.07
CA VAL A 141 41.34 -10.10 -10.67
C VAL A 141 40.64 -8.78 -10.97
N ILE A 142 39.39 -8.85 -11.50
CA ILE A 142 38.56 -7.67 -11.77
C ILE A 142 38.31 -6.90 -10.47
N ASN A 143 37.86 -7.58 -9.42
CA ASN A 143 37.60 -6.95 -8.11
C ASN A 143 38.87 -6.34 -7.47
N ASN A 144 40.05 -6.84 -7.79
CA ASN A 144 41.34 -6.27 -7.33
C ASN A 144 41.78 -5.05 -8.17
N TYR A 145 41.33 -4.91 -9.41
CA TYR A 145 41.67 -3.75 -10.26
C TYR A 145 40.82 -2.51 -9.98
N GLU A 146 39.62 -2.64 -9.38
CA GLU A 146 38.81 -1.49 -8.97
C GLU A 146 39.34 -0.79 -7.70
N THR A 147 40.34 -1.37 -7.03
CA THR A 147 41.02 -0.79 -5.84
C THR A 147 42.46 -0.29 -6.09
N GLY A 148 42.81 -0.03 -7.34
CA GLY A 148 44.16 0.31 -7.72
C GLY A 148 44.46 1.81 -7.81
N ASP A 149 45.10 2.36 -6.78
CA ASP A 149 45.92 3.57 -6.89
C ASP A 149 47.40 3.17 -6.85
N GLU A 150 48.12 3.35 -7.96
CA GLU A 150 49.59 3.21 -8.01
C GLU A 150 50.22 4.46 -7.37
N ASN A 151 50.60 4.39 -6.09
CA ASN A 151 51.82 5.03 -5.54
C ASN A 151 51.86 4.86 -4.03
N SER A 152 52.63 3.87 -3.57
CA SER A 152 53.54 4.08 -2.44
C SER A 152 54.17 2.74 -2.03
N LYS A 153 55.45 2.56 -2.49
CA LYS A 153 56.37 1.71 -1.76
C LYS A 153 56.83 2.50 -0.54
N GLN A 154 56.43 2.09 0.61
CA GLN A 154 57.19 1.98 1.88
C GLN A 154 56.30 2.06 3.09
N SER A 155 56.54 1.08 3.90
CA SER A 155 56.34 1.00 5.34
C SER A 155 55.01 0.43 5.89
N SER A 156 55.30 -0.58 6.67
CA SER A 156 54.67 -1.05 7.89
C SER A 156 53.52 -2.05 7.77
N LYS A 157 53.86 -3.22 8.26
CA LYS A 157 52.98 -4.16 8.94
C LYS A 157 51.78 -3.49 9.56
N THR A 158 50.55 -3.76 9.03
CA THR A 158 49.37 -3.97 9.89
C THR A 158 48.15 -4.41 9.04
N SER A 159 47.47 -5.37 9.59
CA SER A 159 46.10 -5.81 9.28
C SER A 159 45.85 -6.43 7.91
N SER A 160 45.97 -7.73 7.85
CA SER A 160 45.13 -8.58 7.02
C SER A 160 43.68 -8.29 7.36
N PHE A 161 43.01 -7.45 6.58
CA PHE A 161 41.54 -7.33 6.66
C PHE A 161 40.93 -8.70 6.41
N ASN A 162 40.29 -9.25 7.40
CA ASN A 162 39.67 -10.56 7.37
C ASN A 162 38.63 -10.58 6.24
N SER A 163 38.95 -11.23 5.12
CA SER A 163 38.02 -11.40 4.02
C SER A 163 36.81 -12.21 4.49
N THR A 164 35.63 -11.60 4.50
CA THR A 164 34.36 -12.24 4.84
C THR A 164 33.54 -12.45 3.56
N PRO A 165 33.95 -13.35 2.66
CA PRO A 165 33.37 -13.47 1.31
C PRO A 165 31.91 -13.89 1.33
N THR A 166 31.53 -14.83 2.20
CA THR A 166 30.12 -15.27 2.33
C THR A 166 29.27 -14.16 2.93
N LEU A 167 29.79 -13.44 3.91
CA LEU A 167 29.08 -12.31 4.50
C LEU A 167 28.90 -11.16 3.51
N ASN A 168 29.88 -10.87 2.68
CA ASN A 168 29.80 -9.84 1.63
C ASN A 168 28.86 -10.25 0.48
N GLN A 169 28.65 -11.53 0.27
CA GLN A 169 27.71 -12.04 -0.76
C GLN A 169 26.24 -11.92 -0.34
N PHE A 170 25.96 -12.14 0.94
CA PHE A 170 24.60 -12.20 1.50
C PHE A 170 24.33 -11.12 2.54
N GLY A 171 25.24 -10.16 2.70
CA GLY A 171 25.11 -9.10 3.67
C GLY A 171 25.42 -7.74 3.07
N VAL A 172 24.88 -6.71 3.73
CA VAL A 172 25.15 -5.30 3.41
C VAL A 172 25.84 -4.67 4.60
N ASP A 173 27.01 -4.08 4.38
CA ASP A 173 27.77 -3.39 5.41
C ASP A 173 27.23 -1.97 5.60
N LEU A 174 26.42 -1.76 6.67
CA LEU A 174 25.82 -0.47 6.99
C LEU A 174 26.87 0.58 7.39
N THR A 175 27.93 0.16 8.06
CA THR A 175 29.02 1.07 8.47
C THR A 175 29.77 1.62 7.25
N LYS A 176 29.97 0.79 6.22
CA LYS A 176 30.52 1.23 4.95
C LYS A 176 29.56 2.19 4.23
N GLN A 177 28.26 1.88 4.19
CA GLN A 177 27.25 2.78 3.60
C GLN A 177 27.17 4.12 4.34
N ALA A 178 27.27 4.11 5.68
CA ALA A 178 27.36 5.32 6.49
C ALA A 178 28.56 6.17 6.09
N SER A 179 29.75 5.56 5.97
CA SER A 179 30.98 6.28 5.55
C SER A 179 30.92 6.85 4.13
N GLU A 180 30.11 6.23 3.26
CA GLU A 180 29.83 6.69 1.89
C GLU A 180 28.69 7.72 1.82
N GLY A 181 28.02 8.05 2.94
CA GLY A 181 26.89 8.98 3.01
C GLY A 181 25.64 8.49 2.28
N LYS A 182 25.47 7.17 2.15
CA LYS A 182 24.35 6.54 1.44
C LYS A 182 23.15 6.23 2.32
N LEU A 183 23.31 6.30 3.64
CA LEU A 183 22.22 6.05 4.58
C LEU A 183 21.23 7.21 4.63
N ASP A 184 20.05 6.92 5.12
CA ASP A 184 19.03 7.93 5.37
C ASP A 184 19.27 8.60 6.74
N PRO A 185 19.00 9.90 6.88
CA PRO A 185 19.23 10.59 8.15
C PRO A 185 18.29 10.05 9.24
N VAL A 186 18.85 9.64 10.38
CA VAL A 186 18.07 9.07 11.48
C VAL A 186 17.66 10.15 12.47
N ILE A 187 16.35 10.39 12.58
CA ILE A 187 15.78 11.46 13.38
C ILE A 187 14.92 10.88 14.52
N GLY A 188 15.09 11.45 15.72
CA GLY A 188 14.21 11.15 16.86
C GLY A 188 14.46 9.81 17.57
N ARG A 189 15.52 9.07 17.23
CA ARG A 189 15.81 7.71 17.75
C ARG A 189 17.00 7.63 18.73
N LYS A 190 17.39 8.75 19.29
CA LYS A 190 18.57 8.83 20.16
C LYS A 190 18.49 7.87 21.36
N ASN A 191 17.35 7.78 22.02
CA ASN A 191 17.18 6.95 23.22
C ASN A 191 17.34 5.46 22.90
N GLU A 192 16.76 5.01 21.79
CA GLU A 192 16.83 3.63 21.33
C GLU A 192 18.27 3.28 20.93
N ILE A 193 18.96 4.15 20.18
CA ILE A 193 20.36 3.95 19.77
C ILE A 193 21.27 3.90 21.00
N ASP A 194 21.14 4.84 21.94
CA ASP A 194 21.92 4.86 23.18
C ASP A 194 21.67 3.58 24.01
N ARG A 195 20.43 3.07 24.00
CA ARG A 195 20.08 1.81 24.65
C ARG A 195 20.74 0.61 24.00
N ILE A 196 20.80 0.57 22.65
CA ILE A 196 21.52 -0.48 21.92
C ILE A 196 23.01 -0.44 22.26
N ILE A 197 23.64 0.71 22.24
CA ILE A 197 25.05 0.92 22.61
C ILE A 197 25.34 0.39 24.02
N GLN A 198 24.45 0.72 24.97
CA GLN A 198 24.56 0.22 26.35
C GLN A 198 24.48 -1.32 26.41
N ILE A 199 23.57 -1.94 25.66
CA ILE A 199 23.40 -3.40 25.65
C ILE A 199 24.61 -4.07 24.99
N LEU A 200 25.08 -3.58 23.83
CA LEU A 200 26.24 -4.12 23.13
C LEU A 200 27.54 -4.05 23.99
N SER A 201 27.64 -3.06 24.86
CA SER A 201 28.78 -2.89 25.77
C SER A 201 28.73 -3.76 27.02
N ARG A 202 27.67 -4.54 27.23
CA ARG A 202 27.54 -5.46 28.37
C ARG A 202 28.40 -6.71 28.21
N ARG A 203 28.80 -7.30 29.34
CA ARG A 203 29.53 -8.56 29.36
C ARG A 203 28.63 -9.77 29.03
N THR A 204 27.37 -9.71 29.41
CA THR A 204 26.38 -10.76 29.20
C THR A 204 25.08 -10.09 28.78
N LYS A 205 24.20 -10.84 28.07
CA LYS A 205 22.98 -10.30 27.45
C LYS A 205 23.26 -9.08 26.56
N ASN A 206 24.31 -9.20 25.77
CA ASN A 206 24.85 -8.14 24.90
C ASN A 206 24.28 -8.18 23.48
N ASN A 207 23.16 -8.85 23.26
CA ASN A 207 22.47 -8.87 21.98
C ASN A 207 21.13 -8.12 22.11
N PRO A 208 21.00 -6.91 21.59
CA PRO A 208 19.73 -6.19 21.57
C PRO A 208 18.75 -6.82 20.57
N CYS A 209 17.48 -6.86 20.93
CA CYS A 209 16.40 -7.21 20.03
C CYS A 209 15.41 -6.06 19.94
N LEU A 210 15.31 -5.43 18.77
CA LEU A 210 14.37 -4.35 18.50
C LEU A 210 12.98 -4.92 18.34
N ILE A 211 12.06 -4.46 19.19
CA ILE A 211 10.68 -4.92 19.20
C ILE A 211 9.78 -3.74 18.85
N GLY A 212 8.99 -3.89 17.82
CA GLY A 212 8.04 -2.85 17.40
C GLY A 212 7.18 -3.31 16.24
N GLU A 213 6.11 -2.59 16.00
CA GLU A 213 5.22 -2.86 14.87
C GLU A 213 5.95 -2.69 13.52
N PRO A 214 5.45 -3.30 12.43
CA PRO A 214 6.01 -3.09 11.09
C PRO A 214 5.95 -1.60 10.70
N GLY A 215 7.01 -1.10 10.03
CA GLY A 215 7.03 0.27 9.53
C GLY A 215 7.35 1.37 10.55
N VAL A 216 7.64 1.03 11.84
CA VAL A 216 8.03 2.04 12.84
C VAL A 216 9.49 2.51 12.74
N GLY A 217 10.29 1.95 11.83
CA GLY A 217 11.69 2.33 11.61
C GLY A 217 12.69 1.57 12.47
N LYS A 218 12.51 0.26 12.69
CA LYS A 218 13.48 -0.59 13.42
C LYS A 218 14.86 -0.61 12.74
N THR A 219 14.88 -0.73 11.42
CA THR A 219 16.11 -0.74 10.62
C THR A 219 16.84 0.59 10.70
N ALA A 220 16.10 1.71 10.66
CA ALA A 220 16.68 3.06 10.80
C ALA A 220 17.43 3.24 12.13
N VAL A 221 16.99 2.62 13.23
CA VAL A 221 17.71 2.66 14.51
C VAL A 221 19.10 2.01 14.38
N VAL A 222 19.22 0.94 13.59
CA VAL A 222 20.51 0.25 13.37
C VAL A 222 21.40 1.03 12.40
N GLU A 223 20.80 1.69 11.42
CA GLU A 223 21.50 2.61 10.51
C GLU A 223 22.08 3.79 11.29
N GLY A 224 21.32 4.39 12.23
CA GLY A 224 21.82 5.43 13.11
C GLY A 224 22.92 4.96 14.07
N LEU A 225 22.92 3.69 14.49
CA LEU A 225 24.05 3.11 15.21
C LEU A 225 25.30 3.06 14.31
N ALA A 226 25.16 2.66 13.04
CA ALA A 226 26.27 2.60 12.10
C ALA A 226 26.84 4.01 11.82
N GLU A 227 25.99 5.04 11.70
CA GLU A 227 26.42 6.44 11.61
C GLU A 227 27.24 6.87 12.84
N LYS A 228 26.74 6.62 14.05
CA LYS A 228 27.45 6.94 15.30
C LYS A 228 28.79 6.21 15.44
N ILE A 229 28.91 4.98 14.92
CA ILE A 229 30.18 4.25 14.88
C ILE A 229 31.19 4.97 13.97
N VAL A 230 30.75 5.39 12.78
CA VAL A 230 31.60 6.12 11.82
C VAL A 230 32.01 7.48 12.35
N GLU A 231 31.11 8.21 13.01
CA GLU A 231 31.37 9.49 13.65
C GLU A 231 32.24 9.38 14.91
N GLY A 232 32.43 8.14 15.42
CA GLY A 232 33.22 7.89 16.64
C GLY A 232 32.49 8.24 17.94
N GLU A 233 31.19 8.52 17.88
CA GLU A 233 30.34 8.84 19.06
C GLU A 233 29.89 7.59 19.82
N VAL A 234 30.73 6.59 19.91
CA VAL A 234 30.50 5.33 20.61
C VAL A 234 31.65 5.01 21.56
N PRO A 235 31.44 4.17 22.60
CA PRO A 235 32.50 3.68 23.46
C PRO A 235 33.62 2.98 22.67
N GLU A 236 34.85 2.98 23.22
CA GLU A 236 36.04 2.44 22.54
C GLU A 236 35.89 0.99 22.05
N ASN A 237 35.16 0.17 22.76
CA ASN A 237 34.89 -1.22 22.39
C ASN A 237 34.04 -1.39 21.15
N LEU A 238 33.39 -0.33 20.66
CA LEU A 238 32.52 -0.33 19.48
C LEU A 238 33.07 0.49 18.31
N LYS A 239 34.13 1.31 18.49
CA LYS A 239 34.69 2.20 17.46
C LYS A 239 35.17 1.47 16.21
N ASP A 240 35.75 0.28 16.37
CA ASP A 240 36.31 -0.51 15.27
C ASP A 240 35.35 -1.61 14.80
N LYS A 241 34.07 -1.56 15.23
CA LYS A 241 33.05 -2.55 14.82
C LYS A 241 32.38 -2.13 13.53
N ARG A 242 32.02 -3.16 12.74
CA ARG A 242 31.21 -3.05 11.53
C ARG A 242 29.83 -3.64 11.78
N VAL A 243 28.79 -2.93 11.40
CA VAL A 243 27.43 -3.42 11.44
C VAL A 243 27.06 -3.96 10.06
N VAL A 244 26.77 -5.25 9.99
CA VAL A 244 26.46 -5.91 8.73
C VAL A 244 25.08 -6.54 8.81
N THR A 245 24.17 -6.12 7.93
CA THR A 245 22.85 -6.73 7.75
C THR A 245 22.98 -8.07 7.04
N LEU A 246 22.34 -9.12 7.55
CA LEU A 246 22.32 -10.44 6.94
C LEU A 246 20.99 -10.68 6.24
N ASP A 247 21.02 -10.88 4.93
CA ASP A 247 19.84 -11.25 4.13
C ASP A 247 19.57 -12.76 4.20
N ILE A 248 18.68 -13.14 5.11
CA ILE A 248 18.25 -14.53 5.31
C ILE A 248 17.47 -15.04 4.10
N SER A 249 16.63 -14.19 3.51
CA SER A 249 15.83 -14.57 2.34
C SER A 249 16.71 -14.89 1.14
N GLY A 250 17.75 -14.08 0.90
CA GLY A 250 18.77 -14.33 -0.13
C GLY A 250 19.58 -15.60 0.12
N MET A 251 19.82 -15.95 1.39
CA MET A 251 20.51 -17.21 1.75
C MET A 251 19.68 -18.46 1.50
N VAL A 252 18.35 -18.37 1.64
CA VAL A 252 17.41 -19.46 1.33
C VAL A 252 17.18 -19.58 -0.17
N ALA A 253 17.14 -18.45 -0.89
CA ALA A 253 16.95 -18.42 -2.32
C ALA A 253 18.07 -19.18 -3.05
N GLY A 254 17.69 -20.14 -3.91
CA GLY A 254 18.65 -20.99 -4.66
C GLY A 254 19.32 -22.10 -3.84
N ALA A 255 18.91 -22.35 -2.60
CA ALA A 255 19.27 -23.58 -1.89
C ALA A 255 18.33 -24.70 -2.36
N LYS A 256 18.89 -25.70 -3.05
CA LYS A 256 18.12 -26.87 -3.51
C LYS A 256 17.78 -27.83 -2.39
N TYR A 257 18.62 -27.90 -1.36
CA TYR A 257 18.50 -28.79 -0.21
C TYR A 257 18.65 -28.03 1.10
N ARG A 258 18.01 -28.52 2.14
CA ARG A 258 18.09 -27.99 3.53
C ARG A 258 19.54 -27.80 4.01
N GLY A 259 20.44 -28.72 3.67
CA GLY A 259 21.85 -28.66 4.03
C GLY A 259 22.61 -27.47 3.46
N ASP A 260 22.23 -26.97 2.29
CA ASP A 260 22.90 -25.86 1.62
C ASP A 260 22.73 -24.55 2.40
N PHE A 261 21.52 -24.29 2.92
CA PHE A 261 21.24 -23.12 3.74
C PHE A 261 21.97 -23.19 5.10
N GLU A 262 21.92 -24.35 5.77
CA GLU A 262 22.64 -24.54 7.03
C GLU A 262 24.16 -24.34 6.85
N GLU A 263 24.71 -24.79 5.73
CA GLU A 263 26.13 -24.61 5.42
C GLU A 263 26.48 -23.16 5.17
N ARG A 264 25.62 -22.41 4.43
CA ARG A 264 25.82 -20.96 4.18
C ARG A 264 25.80 -20.17 5.49
N ILE A 265 24.81 -20.39 6.36
CA ILE A 265 24.77 -19.72 7.67
C ILE A 265 26.00 -20.10 8.51
N LYS A 266 26.36 -21.37 8.58
CA LYS A 266 27.55 -21.83 9.34
C LYS A 266 28.83 -21.16 8.82
N LYS A 267 28.97 -21.00 7.50
CA LYS A 267 30.12 -20.30 6.91
C LYS A 267 30.13 -18.83 7.28
N ALA A 268 29.01 -18.13 7.12
CA ALA A 268 28.89 -16.71 7.47
C ALA A 268 29.21 -16.46 8.95
N LEU A 269 28.64 -17.27 9.86
CA LEU A 269 28.91 -17.15 11.29
C LEU A 269 30.36 -17.48 11.68
N LYS A 270 31.00 -18.42 10.98
CA LYS A 270 32.44 -18.70 11.16
C LYS A 270 33.30 -17.52 10.70
N GLU A 271 32.92 -16.86 9.62
CA GLU A 271 33.60 -15.66 9.12
C GLU A 271 33.47 -14.52 10.13
N VAL A 272 32.26 -14.28 10.67
CA VAL A 272 31.99 -13.27 11.72
C VAL A 272 32.83 -13.55 12.98
N LYS A 273 32.85 -14.80 13.43
CA LYS A 273 33.67 -15.20 14.59
C LYS A 273 35.16 -14.98 14.36
N LYS A 274 35.65 -15.27 13.13
CA LYS A 274 37.07 -15.10 12.78
C LYS A 274 37.45 -13.62 12.65
N ALA A 275 36.55 -12.82 12.11
CA ALA A 275 36.72 -11.40 11.94
C ALA A 275 36.78 -10.66 13.30
N GLY A 276 35.88 -10.98 14.22
CA GLY A 276 35.83 -10.42 15.57
C GLY A 276 35.37 -8.97 15.67
N ASP A 277 35.30 -8.25 14.54
CA ASP A 277 34.92 -6.84 14.42
C ASP A 277 33.48 -6.63 13.93
N VAL A 278 32.75 -7.71 13.63
CA VAL A 278 31.43 -7.63 13.01
C VAL A 278 30.32 -7.79 14.06
N ILE A 279 29.33 -6.87 13.98
CA ILE A 279 28.02 -6.97 14.63
C ILE A 279 27.01 -7.32 13.54
N LEU A 280 26.35 -8.47 13.68
CA LEU A 280 25.32 -8.87 12.73
C LEU A 280 23.99 -8.20 13.05
N PHE A 281 23.37 -7.60 12.04
CA PHE A 281 21.96 -7.20 12.11
C PHE A 281 21.12 -8.22 11.35
N ILE A 282 20.09 -8.73 12.01
CA ILE A 282 19.14 -9.69 11.43
C ILE A 282 17.75 -9.13 11.59
N ASP A 283 17.18 -8.67 10.47
CA ASP A 283 15.79 -8.29 10.45
C ASP A 283 14.91 -9.54 10.43
N GLU A 284 13.70 -9.44 10.97
CA GLU A 284 12.78 -10.56 11.14
C GLU A 284 13.44 -11.80 11.77
N ILE A 285 14.20 -11.59 12.87
CA ILE A 285 14.99 -12.68 13.53
C ILE A 285 14.15 -13.92 13.87
N HIS A 286 12.83 -13.77 14.00
CA HIS A 286 11.89 -14.86 14.22
C HIS A 286 11.89 -15.89 13.08
N THR A 287 12.25 -15.48 11.85
CA THR A 287 12.34 -16.37 10.68
C THR A 287 13.41 -17.43 10.84
N ILE A 288 14.48 -17.12 11.58
CA ILE A 288 15.56 -18.06 11.88
C ILE A 288 15.18 -18.99 13.02
N VAL A 289 14.40 -18.49 13.99
CA VAL A 289 14.08 -19.18 15.25
C VAL A 289 12.81 -20.00 15.13
N GLY A 290 11.85 -19.56 14.30
CA GLY A 290 10.50 -20.14 14.20
C GLY A 290 10.28 -21.14 13.07
N ALA A 291 11.23 -21.29 12.20
CA ALA A 291 11.11 -22.14 11.01
C ALA A 291 11.01 -23.66 11.32
N GLY A 292 11.11 -24.09 12.59
CA GLY A 292 11.10 -25.49 13.01
C GLY A 292 9.73 -26.09 13.35
N ALA A 293 8.62 -25.34 13.29
CA ALA A 293 7.30 -25.85 13.72
C ALA A 293 6.50 -26.60 12.65
N ALA A 294 6.88 -26.54 11.38
CA ALA A 294 6.31 -27.34 10.31
C ALA A 294 7.27 -28.50 9.96
N GLU A 295 6.76 -29.69 9.71
CA GLU A 295 7.56 -30.80 9.25
C GLU A 295 8.39 -30.42 8.01
N GLY A 296 9.71 -30.22 8.19
CA GLY A 296 10.63 -29.82 7.14
C GLY A 296 11.22 -28.41 7.25
N ALA A 297 10.84 -27.59 8.23
CA ALA A 297 11.34 -26.24 8.40
C ALA A 297 12.73 -26.19 9.05
N ILE A 298 13.50 -25.17 8.68
CA ILE A 298 14.93 -25.01 9.00
C ILE A 298 15.09 -24.47 10.43
N ASP A 299 15.72 -25.22 11.32
CA ASP A 299 16.05 -24.75 12.68
C ASP A 299 17.48 -24.19 12.74
N ALA A 300 17.67 -22.98 12.20
CA ALA A 300 18.93 -22.30 12.29
C ALA A 300 19.22 -21.78 13.74
N ALA A 301 18.22 -21.78 14.61
CA ALA A 301 18.39 -21.42 16.02
C ALA A 301 19.41 -22.32 16.70
N ASN A 302 19.45 -23.62 16.38
CA ASN A 302 20.41 -24.55 16.94
C ASN A 302 21.85 -24.24 16.55
N ILE A 303 22.08 -23.53 15.48
CA ILE A 303 23.42 -23.08 15.05
C ILE A 303 23.84 -21.81 15.82
N LEU A 304 22.86 -20.91 16.05
CA LEU A 304 23.08 -19.63 16.74
C LEU A 304 23.26 -19.80 18.26
N LYS A 305 22.47 -20.66 18.89
CA LYS A 305 22.46 -20.85 20.35
C LYS A 305 23.85 -21.08 20.96
N PRO A 306 24.71 -21.97 20.43
CA PRO A 306 26.04 -22.18 20.98
C PRO A 306 26.95 -20.95 20.85
N LEU A 307 26.88 -20.22 19.76
CA LEU A 307 27.69 -19.04 19.50
C LEU A 307 27.29 -17.87 20.39
N LEU A 308 26.01 -17.64 20.56
CA LEU A 308 25.45 -16.65 21.48
C LEU A 308 25.74 -17.02 22.94
N ALA A 309 25.73 -18.31 23.27
CA ALA A 309 26.02 -18.79 24.62
C ALA A 309 27.45 -18.50 25.06
N ARG A 310 28.40 -18.59 24.12
CA ARG A 310 29.82 -18.33 24.34
C ARG A 310 30.21 -16.86 24.18
N GLY A 311 29.28 -16.02 23.68
CA GLY A 311 29.57 -14.61 23.38
C GLY A 311 30.54 -14.41 22.20
N GLU A 312 30.62 -15.41 21.31
CA GLU A 312 31.55 -15.41 20.17
C GLU A 312 31.08 -14.53 19.01
N VAL A 313 29.78 -14.20 18.99
CA VAL A 313 29.12 -13.35 17.98
C VAL A 313 28.16 -12.40 18.69
N GLN A 314 28.14 -11.14 18.23
CA GLN A 314 27.14 -10.15 18.66
C GLN A 314 26.09 -9.98 17.57
N ILE A 315 24.81 -10.00 17.96
CA ILE A 315 23.68 -9.92 17.06
C ILE A 315 22.71 -8.83 17.52
N ILE A 316 22.28 -8.00 16.62
CA ILE A 316 21.12 -7.13 16.77
C ILE A 316 19.97 -7.80 16.02
N GLY A 317 18.90 -8.17 16.72
CA GLY A 317 17.70 -8.71 16.09
C GLY A 317 16.61 -7.63 15.94
N ALA A 318 15.74 -7.75 14.97
CA ALA A 318 14.51 -6.96 14.88
C ALA A 318 13.33 -7.89 14.65
N THR A 319 12.18 -7.62 15.30
CA THR A 319 10.95 -8.42 15.17
C THR A 319 9.74 -7.67 15.74
N THR A 320 8.55 -8.23 15.62
CA THR A 320 7.34 -7.72 16.27
C THR A 320 7.20 -8.24 17.70
N LEU A 321 6.36 -7.59 18.51
CA LEU A 321 6.12 -8.01 19.90
C LEU A 321 5.53 -9.43 19.98
N ASN A 322 4.60 -9.74 19.09
CA ASN A 322 3.94 -11.04 19.04
C ASN A 322 4.90 -12.17 18.68
N GLU A 323 5.76 -11.95 17.70
CA GLU A 323 6.77 -12.89 17.26
C GLU A 323 7.87 -13.06 18.30
N TYR A 324 8.28 -11.97 18.95
CA TYR A 324 9.23 -12.04 20.07
C TYR A 324 8.74 -12.96 21.18
N ARG A 325 7.48 -12.78 21.63
CA ARG A 325 6.84 -13.63 22.64
C ARG A 325 6.70 -15.07 22.18
N LYS A 326 6.32 -15.28 20.92
CA LYS A 326 6.07 -16.62 20.38
C LYS A 326 7.34 -17.44 20.18
N TYR A 327 8.44 -16.83 19.75
CA TYR A 327 9.62 -17.53 19.27
C TYR A 327 10.86 -17.32 20.15
N ILE A 328 11.05 -16.14 20.76
CA ILE A 328 12.25 -15.82 21.53
C ILE A 328 12.02 -16.03 23.02
N GLU A 329 10.94 -15.49 23.60
CA GLU A 329 10.65 -15.67 25.04
C GLU A 329 10.37 -17.13 25.43
N LYS A 330 9.77 -17.91 24.53
CA LYS A 330 9.52 -19.35 24.81
C LYS A 330 10.79 -20.20 24.82
N ASP A 331 11.86 -19.74 24.24
CA ASP A 331 13.14 -20.42 24.21
C ASP A 331 14.07 -19.84 25.29
N SER A 332 14.20 -20.55 26.39
CA SER A 332 14.98 -20.12 27.55
C SER A 332 16.46 -19.83 27.25
N ALA A 333 17.04 -20.40 26.19
CA ALA A 333 18.40 -20.16 25.78
C ALA A 333 18.55 -18.81 25.06
N LEU A 334 17.56 -18.44 24.25
CA LEU A 334 17.53 -17.16 23.52
C LEU A 334 17.09 -16.03 24.45
N GLU A 335 16.07 -16.21 25.27
CA GLU A 335 15.58 -15.22 26.23
C GLU A 335 16.70 -14.70 27.15
N ARG A 336 17.59 -15.60 27.58
CA ARG A 336 18.74 -15.23 28.42
C ARG A 336 19.84 -14.48 27.69
N ARG A 337 19.79 -14.40 26.36
CA ARG A 337 20.83 -13.80 25.50
C ARG A 337 20.40 -12.53 24.84
N PHE A 338 19.13 -12.40 24.48
CA PHE A 338 18.57 -11.22 23.89
C PHE A 338 18.01 -10.26 24.95
N GLN A 339 18.20 -8.98 24.71
CA GLN A 339 17.63 -7.92 25.54
C GLN A 339 16.66 -7.10 24.71
N PRO A 340 15.38 -7.05 25.08
CA PRO A 340 14.38 -6.31 24.32
C PRO A 340 14.64 -4.80 24.39
N VAL A 341 14.46 -4.13 23.24
CA VAL A 341 14.45 -2.68 23.08
C VAL A 341 13.20 -2.33 22.31
N THR A 342 12.26 -1.66 22.96
CA THR A 342 10.98 -1.30 22.32
C THR A 342 11.17 -0.08 21.43
N VAL A 343 10.78 -0.20 20.16
CA VAL A 343 10.74 0.89 19.18
C VAL A 343 9.28 1.25 18.96
N GLN A 344 8.89 2.42 19.46
CA GLN A 344 7.52 2.91 19.34
C GLN A 344 7.32 3.68 18.02
N GLU A 345 6.05 3.85 17.64
CA GLU A 345 5.66 4.75 16.54
C GLU A 345 6.14 6.17 16.84
N PRO A 346 6.81 6.87 15.90
CA PRO A 346 7.26 8.23 16.12
C PRO A 346 6.08 9.20 16.24
N SER A 347 6.31 10.33 16.91
CA SER A 347 5.31 11.40 16.97
C SER A 347 5.04 12.00 15.59
N ILE A 348 3.90 12.70 15.46
CA ILE A 348 3.58 13.43 14.21
C ILE A 348 4.71 14.43 13.87
N GLU A 349 5.23 15.14 14.87
CA GLU A 349 6.29 16.13 14.70
C GLU A 349 7.61 15.49 14.23
N ASP A 350 8.00 14.36 14.82
CA ASP A 350 9.20 13.65 14.42
C ASP A 350 9.04 12.99 13.05
N SER A 351 7.85 12.48 12.74
CA SER A 351 7.53 11.95 11.42
C SER A 351 7.66 13.03 10.32
N ILE A 352 7.19 14.25 10.57
CA ILE A 352 7.38 15.37 9.64
C ILE A 352 8.86 15.67 9.42
N LYS A 353 9.68 15.63 10.48
CA LYS A 353 11.15 15.85 10.38
C LYS A 353 11.81 14.72 9.57
N ILE A 354 11.40 13.46 9.82
CA ILE A 354 11.91 12.29 9.07
C ILE A 354 11.61 12.46 7.58
N LEU A 355 10.38 12.78 7.22
CA LEU A 355 10.00 12.95 5.83
C LEU A 355 10.71 14.15 5.17
N LYS A 356 10.94 15.23 5.90
CA LYS A 356 11.76 16.36 5.43
C LYS A 356 13.22 15.94 5.16
N GLY A 357 13.77 15.05 5.98
CA GLY A 357 15.11 14.50 5.76
C GLY A 357 15.20 13.57 4.56
N LEU A 358 14.12 12.84 4.25
CA LEU A 358 14.05 11.93 3.10
C LEU A 358 13.69 12.63 1.79
N ARG A 359 13.14 13.84 1.85
CA ARG A 359 12.58 14.59 0.72
C ARG A 359 13.48 14.59 -0.52
N ASP A 360 14.74 14.97 -0.36
CA ASP A 360 15.66 15.16 -1.48
C ASP A 360 15.89 13.86 -2.28
N LYS A 361 15.88 12.70 -1.61
CA LYS A 361 15.99 11.40 -2.27
C LYS A 361 14.76 11.05 -3.08
N TYR A 362 13.55 11.31 -2.54
CA TYR A 362 12.30 11.09 -3.25
C TYR A 362 12.11 12.08 -4.41
N GLU A 363 12.49 13.36 -4.22
CA GLU A 363 12.51 14.36 -5.28
C GLU A 363 13.41 13.96 -6.44
N ALA A 364 14.62 13.47 -6.13
CA ALA A 364 15.58 13.01 -7.13
C ALA A 364 15.08 11.75 -7.87
N HIS A 365 14.44 10.81 -7.16
CA HIS A 365 13.94 9.57 -7.76
C HIS A 365 12.78 9.82 -8.73
N HIS A 366 11.82 10.65 -8.32
CA HIS A 366 10.60 10.90 -9.09
C HIS A 366 10.69 12.12 -10.02
N ASN A 367 11.74 12.92 -9.88
CA ASN A 367 11.93 14.19 -10.61
C ASN A 367 10.75 15.17 -10.41
N VAL A 368 10.32 15.34 -9.17
CA VAL A 368 9.25 16.23 -8.71
C VAL A 368 9.74 17.00 -7.49
N LYS A 369 9.08 18.10 -7.14
CA LYS A 369 9.32 18.81 -5.88
C LYS A 369 8.22 18.52 -4.86
N ILE A 370 8.59 18.25 -3.62
CA ILE A 370 7.67 17.94 -2.52
C ILE A 370 7.57 19.17 -1.63
N THR A 371 6.37 19.77 -1.57
CA THR A 371 6.14 20.94 -0.70
C THR A 371 6.09 20.54 0.78
N ASP A 372 6.41 21.48 1.67
CA ASP A 372 6.28 21.25 3.11
C ASP A 372 4.84 20.95 3.52
N GLU A 373 3.88 21.59 2.84
CA GLU A 373 2.44 21.34 3.03
C GLU A 373 2.05 19.90 2.66
N ALA A 374 2.64 19.35 1.60
CA ALA A 374 2.40 17.95 1.21
C ALA A 374 2.96 16.97 2.25
N ILE A 375 4.14 17.24 2.81
CA ILE A 375 4.73 16.43 3.89
C ILE A 375 3.84 16.46 5.14
N GLU A 376 3.42 17.65 5.56
CA GLU A 376 2.52 17.77 6.71
C GLU A 376 1.18 17.09 6.46
N ALA A 377 0.62 17.24 5.25
CA ALA A 377 -0.60 16.56 4.84
C ALA A 377 -0.42 15.04 4.87
N ALA A 378 0.67 14.51 4.31
CA ALA A 378 0.95 13.07 4.29
C ALA A 378 0.99 12.48 5.71
N VAL A 379 1.68 13.14 6.65
CA VAL A 379 1.75 12.67 8.04
C VAL A 379 0.40 12.80 8.76
N LYS A 380 -0.25 13.96 8.70
CA LYS A 380 -1.52 14.22 9.40
C LYS A 380 -2.65 13.36 8.85
N LEU A 381 -2.76 13.28 7.53
CA LEU A 381 -3.83 12.52 6.89
C LEU A 381 -3.59 11.00 6.99
N SER A 382 -2.35 10.50 6.87
CA SER A 382 -2.07 9.07 7.10
C SER A 382 -2.35 8.66 8.53
N SER A 383 -1.95 9.49 9.50
CA SER A 383 -2.25 9.23 10.93
C SER A 383 -3.74 9.17 11.19
N ARG A 384 -4.53 9.96 10.46
CA ARG A 384 -5.98 10.06 10.62
C ARG A 384 -6.74 8.97 9.86
N TYR A 385 -6.33 8.69 8.61
CA TYR A 385 -7.11 7.86 7.67
C TYR A 385 -6.57 6.45 7.47
N ILE A 386 -5.30 6.18 7.81
CA ILE A 386 -4.66 4.86 7.67
C ILE A 386 -4.34 4.31 9.06
N ASN A 387 -5.19 3.39 9.54
CA ASN A 387 -5.09 2.84 10.91
C ASN A 387 -4.46 1.45 11.00
N ASP A 388 -4.24 0.79 9.86
CA ASP A 388 -3.67 -0.56 9.75
C ASP A 388 -2.15 -0.55 9.60
N ARG A 389 -1.54 0.63 9.47
CA ARG A 389 -0.09 0.86 9.34
C ARG A 389 0.39 1.93 10.31
N PHE A 390 1.70 2.00 10.51
CA PHE A 390 2.34 2.89 11.48
C PHE A 390 3.19 3.96 10.81
N LEU A 391 3.36 5.09 11.47
CA LEU A 391 4.30 6.13 11.08
C LEU A 391 5.75 5.63 11.33
N PRO A 392 6.74 6.06 10.52
CA PRO A 392 6.61 6.98 9.38
C PRO A 392 6.22 6.32 8.07
N ASP A 393 6.25 4.99 7.98
CA ASP A 393 6.09 4.18 6.76
C ASP A 393 4.84 4.54 5.95
N LYS A 394 3.67 4.59 6.60
CA LYS A 394 2.41 4.97 5.95
C LYS A 394 2.41 6.38 5.34
N ALA A 395 3.20 7.31 5.89
CA ALA A 395 3.31 8.66 5.34
C ALA A 395 4.34 8.72 4.20
N ILE A 396 5.38 7.92 4.27
CA ILE A 396 6.36 7.72 3.20
C ILE A 396 5.67 7.13 1.98
N ASP A 397 4.88 6.07 2.15
CA ASP A 397 4.11 5.45 1.07
C ASP A 397 3.20 6.46 0.35
N LEU A 398 2.54 7.36 1.10
CA LEU A 398 1.69 8.39 0.52
C LEU A 398 2.47 9.40 -0.33
N ILE A 399 3.67 9.77 0.09
CA ILE A 399 4.53 10.65 -0.68
C ILE A 399 5.02 9.95 -1.94
N ASP A 400 5.44 8.69 -1.84
CA ASP A 400 5.92 7.89 -2.95
C ASP A 400 4.82 7.67 -4.00
N GLU A 401 3.62 7.29 -3.57
CA GLU A 401 2.46 7.12 -4.44
C GLU A 401 2.00 8.46 -5.05
N GLY A 402 1.99 9.54 -4.25
CA GLY A 402 1.68 10.90 -4.72
C GLY A 402 2.66 11.38 -5.78
N ALA A 403 3.96 11.16 -5.56
CA ALA A 403 5.02 11.48 -6.51
C ALA A 403 4.86 10.70 -7.81
N SER A 404 4.62 9.40 -7.72
CA SER A 404 4.34 8.55 -8.87
C SER A 404 3.11 9.01 -9.66
N LYS A 405 2.03 9.37 -8.97
CA LYS A 405 0.79 9.84 -9.59
C LYS A 405 0.97 11.17 -10.33
N VAL A 406 1.68 12.12 -9.72
CA VAL A 406 2.01 13.41 -10.35
C VAL A 406 2.88 13.19 -11.56
N ARG A 407 3.89 12.30 -11.50
CA ARG A 407 4.73 11.93 -12.63
C ARG A 407 3.94 11.29 -13.77
N LEU A 408 2.99 10.40 -13.48
CA LEU A 408 2.12 9.77 -14.49
C LEU A 408 1.20 10.80 -15.17
N LYS A 409 0.64 11.76 -14.40
CA LYS A 409 -0.15 12.85 -14.98
C LYS A 409 0.65 13.67 -16.01
N VAL A 410 1.97 13.79 -15.84
CA VAL A 410 2.88 14.46 -16.77
C VAL A 410 3.11 13.67 -18.06
N HIS A 411 3.12 12.34 -17.96
CA HIS A 411 3.35 11.47 -19.12
C HIS A 411 2.08 11.11 -19.89
N THR A 412 0.92 11.51 -19.41
CA THR A 412 -0.34 11.28 -20.13
C THR A 412 -0.42 12.25 -21.30
N GLU A 413 -0.49 11.72 -22.52
CA GLU A 413 -0.62 12.52 -23.74
C GLU A 413 -1.87 13.40 -23.67
N PRO A 414 -1.76 14.71 -23.96
CA PRO A 414 -2.91 15.62 -23.94
C PRO A 414 -3.94 15.22 -25.01
N GLU A 415 -5.20 15.54 -24.75
CA GLU A 415 -6.30 15.26 -25.68
C GLU A 415 -6.08 15.87 -27.08
N SER A 416 -5.28 16.92 -27.20
CA SER A 416 -4.94 17.52 -28.48
C SER A 416 -4.13 16.56 -29.35
N LEU A 417 -3.14 15.85 -28.79
CA LEU A 417 -2.35 14.87 -29.51
C LEU A 417 -3.20 13.64 -29.89
N LYS A 418 -4.08 13.18 -29.00
CA LYS A 418 -5.01 12.08 -29.31
C LYS A 418 -5.95 12.44 -30.47
N LYS A 419 -6.49 13.68 -30.49
CA LYS A 419 -7.36 14.12 -31.60
C LYS A 419 -6.63 14.23 -32.93
N ILE A 420 -5.32 14.58 -32.93
CA ILE A 420 -4.52 14.59 -34.15
C ILE A 420 -4.24 13.14 -34.60
N GLN A 421 -3.95 12.24 -33.66
CA GLN A 421 -3.75 10.83 -33.97
C GLN A 421 -5.02 10.19 -34.56
N GLU A 422 -6.20 10.42 -33.95
CA GLU A 422 -7.49 9.97 -34.50
C GLU A 422 -7.80 10.48 -35.91
N LYS A 423 -7.34 11.71 -36.23
CA LYS A 423 -7.47 12.25 -37.59
C LYS A 423 -6.53 11.57 -38.57
N ILE A 424 -5.30 11.26 -38.16
CA ILE A 424 -4.35 10.53 -38.96
C ILE A 424 -4.89 9.13 -39.28
N ASP A 425 -5.40 8.45 -38.26
CA ASP A 425 -5.97 7.10 -38.40
C ASP A 425 -7.16 7.09 -39.39
N LYS A 426 -8.06 8.09 -39.33
CA LYS A 426 -9.17 8.25 -40.28
C LYS A 426 -8.67 8.56 -41.71
N LEU A 427 -7.66 9.41 -41.87
CA LEU A 427 -7.09 9.70 -43.18
C LEU A 427 -6.38 8.48 -43.78
N ASP A 428 -5.82 7.61 -42.94
CA ASP A 428 -5.21 6.34 -43.37
C ASP A 428 -6.25 5.33 -43.83
N GLU A 429 -7.37 5.19 -43.08
CA GLU A 429 -8.53 4.40 -43.50
C GLU A 429 -9.12 4.89 -44.83
N GLU A 430 -9.38 6.20 -44.98
CA GLU A 430 -9.88 6.80 -46.21
C GLU A 430 -8.92 6.61 -47.41
N LYS A 431 -7.60 6.64 -47.14
CA LYS A 431 -6.55 6.41 -48.15
C LYS A 431 -6.57 4.93 -48.61
N GLU A 432 -6.70 3.98 -47.66
CA GLU A 432 -6.80 2.56 -48.02
C GLU A 432 -8.07 2.25 -48.84
N GLU A 433 -9.21 2.86 -48.49
CA GLU A 433 -10.44 2.76 -49.26
C GLU A 433 -10.28 3.36 -50.69
N ALA A 434 -9.56 4.49 -50.81
CA ALA A 434 -9.31 5.12 -52.12
C ALA A 434 -8.38 4.26 -53.00
N ILE A 435 -7.40 3.53 -52.39
CA ILE A 435 -6.53 2.56 -53.09
C ILE A 435 -7.34 1.35 -53.54
N GLN A 436 -8.19 0.78 -52.69
CA GLN A 436 -9.04 -0.36 -53.02
C GLN A 436 -10.03 -0.04 -54.15
N THR A 437 -10.52 1.19 -54.22
CA THR A 437 -11.41 1.67 -55.31
C THR A 437 -10.64 2.16 -56.56
N GLN A 438 -9.32 2.00 -56.60
CA GLN A 438 -8.42 2.40 -57.68
C GLN A 438 -8.45 3.91 -58.04
N ASN A 439 -8.86 4.75 -57.05
CA ASN A 439 -8.85 6.19 -57.18
C ASN A 439 -7.52 6.79 -56.68
N PHE A 440 -6.47 6.66 -57.56
CA PHE A 440 -5.12 7.06 -57.20
C PHE A 440 -4.91 8.57 -56.99
N GLU A 441 -5.73 9.41 -57.68
CA GLU A 441 -5.67 10.87 -57.52
C GLU A 441 -6.11 11.27 -56.10
N LYS A 442 -7.22 10.70 -55.60
CA LYS A 442 -7.72 10.94 -54.24
C LYS A 442 -6.78 10.33 -53.17
N ALA A 443 -6.19 9.17 -53.46
CA ALA A 443 -5.20 8.56 -52.57
C ALA A 443 -3.94 9.45 -52.41
N ALA A 444 -3.49 10.12 -53.48
CA ALA A 444 -2.36 11.04 -53.44
C ALA A 444 -2.68 12.31 -52.60
N GLU A 445 -3.87 12.87 -52.77
CA GLU A 445 -4.31 14.03 -51.92
C GLU A 445 -4.44 13.67 -50.43
N LEU A 446 -4.95 12.50 -50.12
CA LEU A 446 -5.08 11.99 -48.74
C LEU A 446 -3.73 11.73 -48.10
N ARG A 447 -2.77 11.20 -48.85
CA ARG A 447 -1.40 11.00 -48.41
C ARG A 447 -0.70 12.34 -48.06
N ASP A 448 -0.91 13.37 -48.86
CA ASP A 448 -0.33 14.73 -48.60
C ASP A 448 -0.96 15.34 -47.36
N LYS A 449 -2.22 15.11 -47.11
CA LYS A 449 -2.91 15.56 -45.88
C LYS A 449 -2.44 14.77 -44.65
N GLU A 450 -2.30 13.48 -44.77
CA GLU A 450 -1.77 12.58 -43.72
C GLU A 450 -0.33 13.01 -43.32
N GLN A 451 0.52 13.28 -44.32
CA GLN A 451 1.89 13.72 -44.07
C GLN A 451 1.95 15.05 -43.31
N LYS A 452 1.09 15.98 -43.65
CA LYS A 452 1.00 17.30 -42.95
C LYS A 452 0.52 17.15 -41.53
N GLU A 453 -0.45 16.24 -41.25
CA GLU A 453 -0.92 16.00 -39.88
C GLU A 453 0.13 15.22 -39.08
N LYS A 454 0.90 14.30 -39.68
CA LYS A 454 2.05 13.62 -39.03
C LYS A 454 3.16 14.62 -38.65
N GLU A 455 3.47 15.57 -39.50
CA GLU A 455 4.45 16.61 -39.19
C GLU A 455 3.98 17.55 -38.05
N LYS A 456 2.68 17.83 -38.00
CA LYS A 456 2.09 18.59 -36.88
C LYS A 456 2.16 17.80 -35.57
N LEU A 457 1.82 16.50 -35.63
CA LEU A 457 1.91 15.61 -34.47
C LEU A 457 3.35 15.58 -33.91
N GLU A 458 4.34 15.42 -34.79
CA GLU A 458 5.76 15.41 -34.37
C GLU A 458 6.21 16.73 -33.75
N LYS A 459 5.77 17.87 -34.30
CA LYS A 459 6.09 19.19 -33.76
C LYS A 459 5.42 19.44 -32.43
N GLU A 460 4.14 19.12 -32.29
CA GLU A 460 3.40 19.24 -31.02
C GLU A 460 3.92 18.25 -29.96
N LYS A 461 4.28 17.03 -30.37
CA LYS A 461 4.88 16.05 -29.48
C LYS A 461 6.24 16.48 -28.96
N LYS A 462 7.13 17.00 -29.81
CA LYS A 462 8.42 17.59 -29.39
C LYS A 462 8.22 18.80 -28.47
N ALA A 463 7.31 19.70 -28.79
CA ALA A 463 7.01 20.86 -27.96
C ALA A 463 6.45 20.46 -26.59
N TRP A 464 5.63 19.40 -26.52
CA TRP A 464 5.10 18.85 -25.28
C TRP A 464 6.20 18.14 -24.46
N GLU A 465 7.06 17.34 -25.11
CA GLU A 465 8.21 16.70 -24.45
C GLU A 465 9.18 17.74 -23.87
N ASP A 466 9.51 18.79 -24.62
CA ASP A 466 10.40 19.87 -24.18
C ASP A 466 9.79 20.69 -23.05
N LYS A 467 8.47 20.89 -23.05
CA LYS A 467 7.73 21.54 -21.97
C LYS A 467 7.72 20.68 -20.70
N ASN A 468 7.46 19.39 -20.85
CA ASN A 468 7.45 18.44 -19.73
C ASN A 468 8.85 18.19 -19.12
N ARG A 469 9.92 18.33 -19.91
CA ARG A 469 11.31 18.24 -19.38
C ARG A 469 11.68 19.44 -18.51
N LYS A 470 11.02 20.59 -18.71
CA LYS A 470 11.30 21.84 -17.97
C LYS A 470 10.38 22.08 -16.79
N ASP A 471 9.21 21.48 -16.76
CA ASP A 471 8.22 21.62 -15.68
C ASP A 471 8.46 20.61 -14.57
N ILE A 472 9.28 20.98 -13.59
CA ILE A 472 9.34 20.28 -12.30
C ILE A 472 8.04 20.60 -11.56
N ARG A 473 7.12 19.64 -11.47
CA ARG A 473 5.85 19.85 -10.75
C ARG A 473 6.02 19.65 -9.25
N ASN A 474 5.27 20.46 -8.52
CA ASN A 474 5.21 20.36 -7.07
C ASN A 474 4.09 19.38 -6.68
N ILE A 475 4.40 18.52 -5.72
CA ILE A 475 3.38 17.73 -5.02
C ILE A 475 2.75 18.62 -3.97
N THR A 476 1.44 18.71 -3.98
CA THR A 476 0.63 19.53 -3.07
C THR A 476 -0.12 18.68 -2.06
N ALA A 477 -0.68 19.31 -1.04
CA ALA A 477 -1.58 18.65 -0.09
C ALA A 477 -2.82 18.03 -0.77
N GLU A 478 -3.27 18.60 -1.89
CA GLU A 478 -4.40 18.09 -2.66
C GLU A 478 -4.05 16.76 -3.35
N ASP A 479 -2.84 16.63 -3.91
CA ASP A 479 -2.38 15.39 -4.53
C ASP A 479 -2.33 14.24 -3.49
N ILE A 480 -1.85 14.54 -2.28
CA ILE A 480 -1.87 13.59 -1.15
C ILE A 480 -3.30 13.21 -0.75
N ALA A 481 -4.21 14.20 -0.72
CA ALA A 481 -5.63 13.93 -0.43
C ALA A 481 -6.27 13.04 -1.51
N GLU A 482 -5.91 13.21 -2.79
CA GLU A 482 -6.35 12.34 -3.88
C GLU A 482 -5.83 10.89 -3.74
N VAL A 483 -4.60 10.72 -3.27
CA VAL A 483 -4.03 9.37 -3.02
C VAL A 483 -4.81 8.68 -1.90
N ILE A 484 -5.05 9.37 -0.80
CA ILE A 484 -5.84 8.82 0.31
C ILE A 484 -7.27 8.52 -0.14
N ALA A 485 -7.85 9.37 -0.97
CA ALA A 485 -9.19 9.13 -1.50
C ALA A 485 -9.25 7.84 -2.34
N SER A 486 -8.22 7.58 -3.15
CA SER A 486 -8.14 6.35 -3.96
C SER A 486 -7.99 5.09 -3.09
N SER A 487 -7.22 5.17 -2.01
CA SER A 487 -6.94 4.02 -1.12
C SER A 487 -8.05 3.76 -0.10
N THR A 488 -8.71 4.81 0.41
CA THR A 488 -9.74 4.71 1.46
C THR A 488 -11.17 4.76 0.94
N GLY A 489 -11.38 5.19 -0.32
CA GLY A 489 -12.71 5.41 -0.91
C GLY A 489 -13.40 6.70 -0.43
N ILE A 490 -12.73 7.54 0.37
CA ILE A 490 -13.27 8.82 0.85
C ILE A 490 -13.05 9.89 -0.25
N PRO A 491 -14.09 10.60 -0.74
CA PRO A 491 -13.91 11.59 -1.79
C PRO A 491 -12.88 12.67 -1.46
N ALA A 492 -11.92 12.95 -2.36
CA ALA A 492 -10.83 13.90 -2.16
C ALA A 492 -11.31 15.31 -1.80
N GLN A 493 -12.40 15.77 -2.43
CA GLN A 493 -13.04 17.06 -2.12
C GLN A 493 -13.50 17.17 -0.66
N LYS A 494 -13.81 16.04 0.00
CA LYS A 494 -14.21 16.00 1.41
C LYS A 494 -13.03 15.98 2.37
N ILE A 495 -11.87 15.55 1.91
CA ILE A 495 -10.61 15.58 2.68
C ILE A 495 -10.03 17.00 2.69
N SER A 496 -10.14 17.73 1.57
CA SER A 496 -9.54 19.07 1.38
C SER A 496 -10.45 20.23 1.80
N GLN A 497 -11.80 20.05 1.84
CA GLN A 497 -12.71 21.12 2.26
C GLN A 497 -12.60 21.38 3.77
N ASP A 498 -12.70 22.66 4.13
CA ASP A 498 -12.67 23.09 5.51
C ASP A 498 -13.77 22.35 6.34
N GLU A 499 -13.34 21.43 7.20
CA GLU A 499 -14.25 20.67 8.08
C GLU A 499 -15.13 21.59 8.90
N ASN A 500 -14.65 22.78 9.20
CA ASN A 500 -15.36 23.76 10.01
C ASN A 500 -16.65 24.24 9.35
N GLU A 501 -16.67 24.45 8.03
CA GLU A 501 -17.89 24.83 7.31
C GLU A 501 -18.93 23.71 7.30
N LYS A 502 -18.50 22.48 7.06
CA LYS A 502 -19.40 21.32 7.10
C LYS A 502 -20.02 21.12 8.48
N LEU A 503 -19.19 21.24 9.52
CA LEU A 503 -19.66 21.13 10.91
C LEU A 503 -20.58 22.30 11.29
N ARG A 504 -20.36 23.52 10.81
CA ARG A 504 -21.28 24.65 11.00
C ARG A 504 -22.66 24.37 10.44
N ASN A 505 -22.71 23.81 9.22
CA ASN A 505 -23.93 23.57 8.46
C ASN A 505 -24.56 22.18 8.72
N LEU A 506 -23.96 21.37 9.64
CA LEU A 506 -24.39 19.99 9.88
C LEU A 506 -25.87 19.89 10.24
N GLU A 507 -26.36 20.73 11.15
CA GLU A 507 -27.75 20.75 11.60
C GLU A 507 -28.73 20.99 10.43
N GLN A 508 -28.46 21.99 9.61
CA GLN A 508 -29.29 22.30 8.43
C GLN A 508 -29.27 21.15 7.40
N SER A 509 -28.13 20.51 7.23
CA SER A 509 -27.98 19.38 6.31
C SER A 509 -28.74 18.15 6.80
N LEU A 510 -28.75 17.88 8.10
CA LEU A 510 -29.52 16.80 8.69
C LEU A 510 -31.04 17.04 8.56
N HIS A 511 -31.51 18.28 8.76
CA HIS A 511 -32.92 18.63 8.60
C HIS A 511 -33.45 18.50 7.17
N LYS A 512 -32.59 18.60 6.15
CA LYS A 512 -33.02 18.35 4.76
C LYS A 512 -33.51 16.92 4.54
N ARG A 513 -33.04 15.99 5.35
CA ARG A 513 -33.35 14.56 5.19
C ARG A 513 -34.25 14.02 6.30
N VAL A 514 -34.09 14.53 7.50
CA VAL A 514 -34.85 14.12 8.69
C VAL A 514 -35.85 15.22 9.05
N ILE A 515 -37.11 14.95 8.81
CA ILE A 515 -38.21 15.86 9.06
C ILE A 515 -38.73 15.68 10.48
N GLY A 516 -39.05 16.78 11.13
CA GLY A 516 -39.36 16.78 12.55
C GLY A 516 -38.11 16.42 13.36
N GLN A 517 -38.27 15.96 14.58
CA GLN A 517 -37.18 15.49 15.46
C GLN A 517 -36.09 16.55 15.72
N ASP A 518 -36.47 17.83 15.83
CA ASP A 518 -35.55 18.98 15.96
C ASP A 518 -34.60 18.83 17.13
N GLU A 519 -35.11 18.38 18.30
CA GLU A 519 -34.26 18.14 19.48
C GLU A 519 -33.22 17.02 19.20
N ALA A 520 -33.63 15.97 18.51
CA ALA A 520 -32.74 14.85 18.16
C ALA A 520 -31.59 15.30 17.24
N VAL A 521 -31.92 16.05 16.20
CA VAL A 521 -30.95 16.59 15.24
C VAL A 521 -29.98 17.55 15.91
N GLN A 522 -30.50 18.46 16.77
CA GLN A 522 -29.67 19.43 17.52
C GLN A 522 -28.73 18.75 18.51
N ALA A 523 -29.22 17.76 19.29
CA ALA A 523 -28.41 17.03 20.26
C ALA A 523 -27.27 16.28 19.55
N VAL A 524 -27.57 15.57 18.44
CA VAL A 524 -26.59 14.88 17.64
C VAL A 524 -25.56 15.86 17.05
N ALA A 525 -26.01 16.94 16.45
CA ALA A 525 -25.12 17.93 15.84
C ALA A 525 -24.17 18.55 16.87
N LYS A 526 -24.66 18.89 18.06
CA LYS A 526 -23.85 19.42 19.17
C LYS A 526 -22.81 18.42 19.66
N ALA A 527 -23.17 17.15 19.83
CA ALA A 527 -22.27 16.12 20.31
C ALA A 527 -21.16 15.82 19.28
N ILE A 528 -21.52 15.74 17.99
CA ILE A 528 -20.56 15.56 16.89
C ILE A 528 -19.60 16.75 16.80
N LYS A 529 -20.12 17.99 16.88
CA LYS A 529 -19.28 19.19 16.88
C LYS A 529 -18.27 19.16 18.04
N ARG A 530 -18.70 18.80 19.26
CA ARG A 530 -17.78 18.64 20.42
C ARG A 530 -16.69 17.60 20.18
N GLY A 531 -17.07 16.46 19.61
CA GLY A 531 -16.12 15.38 19.29
C GLY A 531 -15.06 15.77 18.27
N ARG A 532 -15.47 16.49 17.22
CA ARG A 532 -14.59 16.89 16.10
C ARG A 532 -13.66 18.06 16.43
N VAL A 533 -14.09 18.99 17.26
CA VAL A 533 -13.26 20.14 17.69
C VAL A 533 -12.21 19.76 18.75
N GLY A 534 -12.21 18.48 19.20
CA GLY A 534 -11.20 18.00 20.16
C GLY A 534 -11.48 18.35 21.62
N LEU A 535 -12.71 18.76 21.94
CA LEU A 535 -13.12 19.02 23.32
C LEU A 535 -13.56 17.75 24.07
N LYS A 536 -13.55 16.60 23.41
CA LYS A 536 -13.87 15.29 23.96
C LYS A 536 -12.57 14.49 24.19
N ASP A 537 -12.64 13.49 25.07
CA ASP A 537 -11.55 12.54 25.28
C ASP A 537 -11.13 11.88 23.93
N PRO A 538 -9.86 12.02 23.51
CA PRO A 538 -9.38 11.50 22.24
C PRO A 538 -9.44 9.96 22.12
N ASN A 539 -9.65 9.28 23.23
CA ASN A 539 -9.78 7.82 23.26
C ASN A 539 -11.19 7.33 22.95
N ARG A 540 -12.22 8.17 23.02
CA ARG A 540 -13.61 7.80 22.79
C ARG A 540 -14.03 7.94 21.31
N PRO A 541 -15.09 7.23 20.86
CA PRO A 541 -15.70 7.45 19.54
C PRO A 541 -16.11 8.91 19.34
N ILE A 542 -16.24 9.36 18.06
CA ILE A 542 -16.68 10.73 17.71
C ILE A 542 -17.96 11.11 18.44
N GLY A 543 -18.92 10.18 18.48
CA GLY A 543 -20.17 10.32 19.22
C GLY A 543 -20.78 8.96 19.52
N SER A 544 -21.45 8.84 20.64
CA SER A 544 -22.21 7.67 21.07
C SER A 544 -23.63 8.06 21.46
N PHE A 545 -24.62 7.49 20.78
CA PHE A 545 -26.01 7.88 20.89
C PHE A 545 -26.92 6.69 21.18
N LEU A 546 -27.90 6.89 22.06
CA LEU A 546 -29.00 5.94 22.27
C LEU A 546 -30.30 6.56 21.76
N PHE A 547 -30.84 6.03 20.68
CA PHE A 547 -32.08 6.48 20.04
C PHE A 547 -33.26 5.66 20.54
N LEU A 548 -34.18 6.31 21.24
CA LEU A 548 -35.39 5.71 21.84
C LEU A 548 -36.63 6.13 21.08
N GLY A 549 -37.61 5.25 20.95
CA GLY A 549 -38.90 5.61 20.37
C GLY A 549 -39.52 4.50 19.52
N PRO A 550 -40.76 4.67 19.05
CA PRO A 550 -41.46 3.70 18.26
C PRO A 550 -40.79 3.45 16.89
N THR A 551 -41.21 2.42 16.20
CA THR A 551 -40.76 2.12 14.85
C THR A 551 -41.24 3.17 13.85
N GLY A 552 -40.41 3.50 12.84
CA GLY A 552 -40.82 4.39 11.76
C GLY A 552 -40.80 5.89 12.05
N VAL A 553 -40.19 6.35 13.16
CA VAL A 553 -40.06 7.78 13.52
C VAL A 553 -38.81 8.46 12.97
N GLY A 554 -37.93 7.72 12.28
CA GLY A 554 -36.74 8.30 11.66
C GLY A 554 -35.39 7.93 12.28
N LYS A 555 -35.31 7.04 13.28
CA LYS A 555 -34.06 6.63 13.94
C LYS A 555 -32.98 6.19 12.95
N THR A 556 -33.29 5.25 12.08
CA THR A 556 -32.34 4.74 11.06
C THR A 556 -32.06 5.77 9.97
N GLU A 557 -33.02 6.65 9.65
CA GLU A 557 -32.81 7.68 8.62
C GLU A 557 -31.86 8.77 9.13
N LEU A 558 -31.93 9.11 10.42
CA LEU A 558 -30.95 10.01 11.05
C LEU A 558 -29.54 9.40 11.04
N ALA A 559 -29.41 8.09 11.30
CA ALA A 559 -28.11 7.40 11.19
C ALA A 559 -27.55 7.47 9.76
N LYS A 560 -28.37 7.30 8.74
CA LYS A 560 -28.00 7.47 7.32
C LYS A 560 -27.59 8.90 7.00
N ALA A 561 -28.36 9.88 7.47
CA ALA A 561 -28.05 11.28 7.27
C ALA A 561 -26.71 11.69 7.93
N ILE A 562 -26.42 11.15 9.10
CA ILE A 562 -25.13 11.34 9.78
C ILE A 562 -23.99 10.73 8.95
N SER A 563 -24.15 9.50 8.45
CA SER A 563 -23.17 8.83 7.62
C SER A 563 -22.84 9.62 6.34
N GLU A 564 -23.86 10.08 5.64
CA GLU A 564 -23.70 10.87 4.42
C GLU A 564 -22.99 12.20 4.68
N ASN A 565 -23.36 12.91 5.75
CA ASN A 565 -22.78 14.21 6.06
C ASN A 565 -21.34 14.13 6.59
N LEU A 566 -21.01 13.13 7.42
CA LEU A 566 -19.68 13.00 8.02
C LEU A 566 -18.70 12.26 7.14
N PHE A 567 -19.14 11.16 6.52
CA PHE A 567 -18.27 10.26 5.78
C PHE A 567 -18.50 10.29 4.28
N GLY A 568 -19.59 10.97 3.84
CA GLY A 568 -19.82 11.23 2.43
C GLY A 568 -20.55 10.14 1.67
N ASP A 569 -20.82 9.03 2.31
CA ASP A 569 -21.59 7.92 1.74
C ASP A 569 -22.65 7.49 2.74
N GLU A 570 -23.89 7.38 2.28
CA GLU A 570 -24.98 6.86 3.13
C GLU A 570 -24.80 5.38 3.48
N ASN A 571 -23.97 4.66 2.70
CA ASN A 571 -23.66 3.25 2.91
C ASN A 571 -22.42 3.03 3.81
N ALA A 572 -21.78 4.10 4.29
CA ALA A 572 -20.73 3.99 5.30
C ALA A 572 -21.34 3.69 6.69
N ILE A 573 -22.35 2.79 6.72
CA ILE A 573 -23.01 2.29 7.93
C ILE A 573 -22.75 0.79 8.06
N ILE A 574 -22.28 0.40 9.25
CA ILE A 574 -22.19 -0.99 9.66
C ILE A 574 -23.36 -1.27 10.57
N ARG A 575 -24.38 -1.94 10.06
CA ARG A 575 -25.55 -2.34 10.84
C ARG A 575 -25.33 -3.68 11.49
N VAL A 576 -25.62 -3.76 12.78
CA VAL A 576 -25.57 -4.96 13.61
C VAL A 576 -26.94 -5.09 14.31
N ASP A 577 -27.67 -6.15 13.97
CA ASP A 577 -28.97 -6.44 14.58
C ASP A 577 -28.74 -7.25 15.87
N MET A 578 -29.14 -6.70 17.01
CA MET A 578 -28.91 -7.34 18.29
C MET A 578 -29.79 -8.55 18.53
N SER A 579 -30.82 -8.77 17.72
CA SER A 579 -31.61 -10.00 17.74
C SER A 579 -30.79 -11.26 17.41
N GLU A 580 -29.68 -11.08 16.67
CA GLU A 580 -28.74 -12.16 16.35
C GLU A 580 -27.74 -12.47 17.49
N TYR A 581 -27.72 -11.62 18.52
CA TYR A 581 -26.77 -11.64 19.63
C TYR A 581 -27.42 -11.80 21.01
N MET A 582 -28.46 -12.58 21.03
CA MET A 582 -29.25 -12.85 22.27
C MET A 582 -28.59 -13.91 23.18
N GLU A 583 -27.70 -14.72 22.66
CA GLU A 583 -27.04 -15.83 23.37
C GLU A 583 -25.60 -15.50 23.77
N SER A 584 -25.12 -16.08 24.87
CA SER A 584 -23.80 -15.77 25.41
C SER A 584 -22.64 -16.08 24.45
N HIS A 585 -22.75 -17.15 23.65
CA HIS A 585 -21.71 -17.46 22.66
C HIS A 585 -21.74 -16.57 21.40
N SER A 586 -22.73 -15.71 21.25
CA SER A 586 -22.81 -14.79 20.12
C SER A 586 -21.74 -13.70 20.16
N THR A 587 -21.07 -13.48 21.32
CA THR A 587 -19.91 -12.59 21.42
C THR A 587 -18.79 -12.99 20.46
N SER A 588 -18.56 -14.31 20.27
CA SER A 588 -17.56 -14.81 19.32
C SER A 588 -17.87 -14.44 17.86
N LYS A 589 -19.12 -14.24 17.49
CA LYS A 589 -19.47 -13.73 16.14
C LYS A 589 -19.00 -12.28 15.91
N MET A 590 -18.89 -11.48 16.98
CA MET A 590 -18.42 -10.10 16.88
C MET A 590 -16.90 -9.97 16.84
N ILE A 591 -16.19 -10.68 17.74
CA ILE A 591 -14.74 -10.54 17.95
C ILE A 591 -13.93 -11.69 17.36
N GLY A 592 -14.58 -12.76 16.92
CA GLY A 592 -13.95 -14.02 16.48
C GLY A 592 -13.96 -15.12 17.54
N SER A 593 -13.84 -16.37 17.10
CA SER A 593 -13.81 -17.52 17.98
C SER A 593 -12.46 -17.60 18.74
N PRO A 594 -12.45 -18.09 19.99
CA PRO A 594 -11.21 -18.34 20.71
C PRO A 594 -10.31 -19.36 20.00
N PRO A 595 -8.98 -19.35 20.24
CA PRO A 595 -8.08 -20.36 19.70
C PRO A 595 -8.52 -21.78 20.00
N GLY A 596 -8.56 -22.64 18.98
CA GLY A 596 -8.97 -24.05 19.11
C GLY A 596 -10.45 -24.33 18.82
N TYR A 597 -11.26 -23.30 18.53
CA TYR A 597 -12.65 -23.47 18.11
C TYR A 597 -12.80 -23.28 16.59
N VAL A 598 -13.81 -23.94 16.00
CA VAL A 598 -14.15 -23.80 14.58
C VAL A 598 -14.51 -22.35 14.28
N GLY A 599 -13.93 -21.78 13.20
CA GLY A 599 -14.10 -20.39 12.81
C GLY A 599 -13.11 -19.40 13.45
N PHE A 600 -12.03 -19.88 14.06
CA PHE A 600 -10.97 -19.00 14.58
C PHE A 600 -10.33 -18.16 13.47
N ASP A 601 -10.05 -18.77 12.32
CA ASP A 601 -9.41 -18.08 11.17
C ASP A 601 -10.34 -17.10 10.45
N ASP A 602 -11.67 -17.18 10.65
CA ASP A 602 -12.64 -16.33 9.95
C ASP A 602 -12.72 -14.90 10.51
N GLY A 603 -12.09 -14.62 11.66
CA GLY A 603 -12.14 -13.32 12.32
C GLY A 603 -13.52 -12.95 12.85
N GLY A 604 -13.62 -11.84 13.59
CA GLY A 604 -14.90 -11.35 14.13
C GLY A 604 -15.67 -10.51 13.10
N GLY A 605 -16.96 -10.78 12.93
CA GLY A 605 -17.81 -10.09 11.94
C GLY A 605 -17.86 -8.56 12.11
N LEU A 606 -17.78 -8.04 13.34
CA LEU A 606 -17.74 -6.60 13.60
C LEU A 606 -16.31 -6.04 13.49
N THR A 607 -15.35 -6.69 14.14
CA THR A 607 -13.95 -6.23 14.18
C THR A 607 -13.34 -6.14 12.80
N GLU A 608 -13.59 -7.14 11.94
CA GLU A 608 -13.11 -7.15 10.56
C GLU A 608 -13.77 -6.06 9.70
N LYS A 609 -15.09 -5.83 9.84
CA LYS A 609 -15.79 -4.76 9.11
C LYS A 609 -15.26 -3.39 9.49
N ILE A 610 -15.00 -3.13 10.77
CA ILE A 610 -14.45 -1.85 11.25
C ILE A 610 -13.00 -1.66 10.81
N ARG A 611 -12.19 -2.73 10.84
CA ARG A 611 -10.81 -2.68 10.35
C ARG A 611 -10.75 -2.24 8.88
N ARG A 612 -11.68 -2.75 8.05
CA ARG A 612 -11.80 -2.38 6.64
C ARG A 612 -12.42 -1.00 6.42
N LYS A 613 -13.33 -0.57 7.31
CA LYS A 613 -14.04 0.71 7.21
C LYS A 613 -13.98 1.46 8.54
N PRO A 614 -12.83 2.03 8.93
CA PRO A 614 -12.66 2.69 10.23
C PRO A 614 -13.44 4.01 10.35
N TYR A 615 -13.88 4.58 9.23
CA TYR A 615 -14.72 5.77 9.16
C TYR A 615 -16.14 5.37 8.79
N SER A 616 -16.93 5.02 9.81
CA SER A 616 -18.29 4.53 9.60
C SER A 616 -19.21 4.89 10.76
N VAL A 617 -20.50 4.86 10.50
CA VAL A 617 -21.52 4.84 11.53
C VAL A 617 -21.80 3.38 11.89
N ILE A 618 -21.68 3.04 13.16
CA ILE A 618 -22.03 1.72 13.65
C ILE A 618 -23.44 1.82 14.25
N LEU A 619 -24.36 1.09 13.65
CA LEU A 619 -25.77 1.06 14.09
C LEU A 619 -26.06 -0.27 14.76
N PHE A 620 -26.16 -0.29 16.07
CA PHE A 620 -26.65 -1.40 16.86
C PHE A 620 -28.17 -1.29 16.98
N ASP A 621 -28.88 -2.11 16.25
CA ASP A 621 -30.37 -2.08 16.22
C ASP A 621 -30.94 -3.01 17.30
N GLU A 622 -32.00 -2.56 18.00
CA GLU A 622 -32.69 -3.28 19.06
C GLU A 622 -31.76 -3.72 20.23
N ILE A 623 -30.98 -2.75 20.77
CA ILE A 623 -29.96 -3.00 21.80
C ILE A 623 -30.49 -3.69 23.06
N GLU A 624 -31.77 -3.55 23.37
CA GLU A 624 -32.43 -4.20 24.48
C GLU A 624 -32.49 -5.74 24.37
N LYS A 625 -32.28 -6.28 23.18
CA LYS A 625 -32.24 -7.73 22.93
C LYS A 625 -30.85 -8.35 23.12
N ALA A 626 -29.83 -7.53 23.22
CA ALA A 626 -28.46 -7.99 23.31
C ALA A 626 -28.21 -8.75 24.63
N HIS A 627 -27.42 -9.83 24.55
CA HIS A 627 -26.92 -10.49 25.74
C HIS A 627 -26.07 -9.56 26.63
N PRO A 628 -26.10 -9.67 27.96
CA PRO A 628 -25.27 -8.83 28.86
C PRO A 628 -23.78 -8.80 28.54
N ASP A 629 -23.21 -9.90 28.04
CA ASP A 629 -21.79 -9.97 27.66
C ASP A 629 -21.48 -9.11 26.43
N VAL A 630 -22.43 -8.97 25.50
CA VAL A 630 -22.31 -8.05 24.36
C VAL A 630 -22.32 -6.61 24.86
N LEU A 631 -23.19 -6.28 25.82
CA LEU A 631 -23.20 -4.94 26.44
C LEU A 631 -21.89 -4.63 27.16
N ASN A 632 -21.26 -5.61 27.81
CA ASN A 632 -19.95 -5.44 28.44
C ASN A 632 -18.83 -5.15 27.42
N MET A 633 -18.88 -5.78 26.22
CA MET A 633 -17.95 -5.42 25.14
C MET A 633 -18.19 -4.01 24.59
N LEU A 634 -19.44 -3.60 24.47
CA LEU A 634 -19.76 -2.22 24.05
C LEU A 634 -19.20 -1.17 25.02
N LEU A 635 -19.10 -1.48 26.30
CA LEU A 635 -18.46 -0.58 27.28
C LEU A 635 -17.01 -0.27 26.90
N GLN A 636 -16.23 -1.24 26.41
CA GLN A 636 -14.86 -1.00 25.95
C GLN A 636 -14.82 -0.06 24.73
N ILE A 637 -15.78 -0.22 23.82
CA ILE A 637 -15.88 0.65 22.64
C ILE A 637 -16.23 2.08 23.08
N LEU A 638 -17.18 2.24 24.02
CA LEU A 638 -17.68 3.55 24.46
C LEU A 638 -16.64 4.30 25.32
N ASP A 639 -15.80 3.61 26.08
CA ASP A 639 -14.79 4.22 26.95
C ASP A 639 -13.44 4.40 26.30
N ASP A 640 -12.88 3.28 25.82
CA ASP A 640 -11.52 3.21 25.31
C ASP A 640 -11.45 3.43 23.78
N GLY A 641 -12.60 3.44 23.08
CA GLY A 641 -12.68 3.51 21.62
C GLY A 641 -11.91 2.38 20.93
N ARG A 642 -11.79 1.24 21.58
CA ARG A 642 -11.07 0.07 21.04
C ARG A 642 -11.77 -1.23 21.44
N LEU A 643 -11.55 -2.27 20.64
CA LEU A 643 -11.99 -3.62 20.94
C LEU A 643 -10.88 -4.59 20.50
N THR A 644 -10.52 -5.53 21.38
CA THR A 644 -9.53 -6.55 21.06
C THR A 644 -10.22 -7.77 20.45
N ASP A 645 -9.76 -8.22 19.28
CA ASP A 645 -10.27 -9.40 18.61
C ASP A 645 -9.70 -10.69 19.22
N SER A 646 -10.21 -11.85 18.76
CA SER A 646 -9.76 -13.16 19.21
C SER A 646 -8.29 -13.49 18.90
N HIS A 647 -7.69 -12.77 17.95
CA HIS A 647 -6.27 -12.87 17.60
C HIS A 647 -5.37 -11.94 18.45
N GLY A 648 -5.96 -11.20 19.41
CA GLY A 648 -5.24 -10.24 20.23
C GLY A 648 -4.96 -8.90 19.53
N ARG A 649 -5.53 -8.66 18.34
CA ARG A 649 -5.36 -7.41 17.61
C ARG A 649 -6.35 -6.37 18.12
N THR A 650 -5.88 -5.16 18.33
CA THR A 650 -6.73 -4.03 18.77
C THR A 650 -7.34 -3.33 17.58
N VAL A 651 -8.66 -3.29 17.51
CA VAL A 651 -9.44 -2.58 16.48
C VAL A 651 -9.87 -1.23 17.04
N ASN A 652 -9.64 -0.16 16.28
CA ASN A 652 -9.87 1.22 16.68
C ASN A 652 -11.25 1.74 16.25
N PHE A 653 -12.03 2.25 17.20
CA PHE A 653 -13.37 2.81 16.99
C PHE A 653 -13.42 4.33 17.18
N LYS A 654 -12.30 5.00 17.45
CA LYS A 654 -12.22 6.44 17.75
C LYS A 654 -12.77 7.32 16.62
N ASN A 655 -12.67 6.83 15.38
CA ASN A 655 -13.16 7.54 14.20
C ASN A 655 -14.60 7.16 13.81
N CYS A 656 -15.27 6.32 14.59
CA CYS A 656 -16.63 5.88 14.34
C CYS A 656 -17.64 6.75 15.10
N VAL A 657 -18.88 6.77 14.60
CA VAL A 657 -20.06 7.23 15.37
C VAL A 657 -20.86 6.00 15.75
N VAL A 658 -21.09 5.81 17.04
CA VAL A 658 -21.85 4.67 17.57
C VAL A 658 -23.28 5.11 17.83
N ILE A 659 -24.22 4.44 17.18
CA ILE A 659 -25.66 4.67 17.34
C ILE A 659 -26.31 3.36 17.79
N MET A 660 -27.02 3.40 18.88
CA MET A 660 -27.80 2.30 19.42
C MET A 660 -29.28 2.66 19.32
N THR A 661 -30.13 1.79 18.78
CA THR A 661 -31.57 2.02 18.75
C THR A 661 -32.29 1.10 19.70
N SER A 662 -33.35 1.58 20.31
CA SER A 662 -34.20 0.79 21.18
C SER A 662 -35.68 1.19 21.06
N ASN A 663 -36.54 0.21 21.29
CA ASN A 663 -37.98 0.41 21.32
C ASN A 663 -38.53 0.47 22.76
N ILE A 664 -37.65 0.53 23.77
CA ILE A 664 -38.04 0.72 25.18
C ILE A 664 -38.81 2.01 25.30
N GLY A 665 -39.92 1.99 26.04
CA GLY A 665 -40.77 3.16 26.25
C GLY A 665 -41.62 3.52 25.02
N ALA A 666 -41.58 2.78 23.92
CA ALA A 666 -42.39 3.07 22.72
C ALA A 666 -43.91 3.15 23.02
N ARG A 667 -44.40 2.29 23.91
CA ARG A 667 -45.83 2.30 24.33
C ARG A 667 -46.20 3.59 25.07
N LEU A 668 -45.31 4.12 25.89
CA LEU A 668 -45.50 5.41 26.61
C LEU A 668 -45.65 6.59 25.65
N ILE A 669 -44.98 6.49 24.50
CA ILE A 669 -45.02 7.51 23.43
C ILE A 669 -46.29 7.36 22.58
N THR A 670 -46.77 6.10 22.35
CA THR A 670 -47.91 5.82 21.48
C THR A 670 -49.25 5.88 22.18
N ASP A 671 -49.36 5.42 23.43
CA ASP A 671 -50.62 5.18 24.13
C ASP A 671 -51.18 6.38 24.91
N LYS A 672 -50.34 7.43 25.18
CA LYS A 672 -50.85 8.65 25.75
C LYS A 672 -51.74 9.39 24.71
N LYS A 673 -53.04 9.25 24.84
CA LYS A 673 -54.01 10.10 24.16
C LYS A 673 -53.83 11.52 24.72
N ALA A 674 -53.71 12.48 23.83
CA ALA A 674 -53.82 13.90 24.21
C ALA A 674 -55.12 14.06 24.99
N LEU A 675 -55.03 14.25 26.30
CA LEU A 675 -56.14 14.63 27.15
C LEU A 675 -56.59 16.01 26.68
N GLY A 676 -57.75 16.05 26.08
CA GLY A 676 -58.29 17.17 25.39
C GLY A 676 -58.59 18.41 26.25
N PHE A 677 -58.83 19.47 25.49
CA PHE A 677 -59.46 20.73 25.86
C PHE A 677 -58.58 21.78 26.58
N SER A 678 -57.87 22.51 25.80
CA SER A 678 -57.80 23.97 25.95
C SER A 678 -57.65 24.61 24.58
N GLY A 679 -58.65 25.39 24.18
CA GLY A 679 -58.59 26.18 22.96
C GLY A 679 -57.75 27.44 23.25
N GLY A 680 -56.83 27.78 22.34
CA GLY A 680 -56.11 29.03 22.42
C GLY A 680 -54.58 28.87 22.39
N GLU A 681 -53.86 29.91 22.36
CA GLU A 681 -52.39 30.10 22.20
C GLU A 681 -51.48 29.26 23.08
N ASP A 682 -51.97 28.45 24.02
CA ASP A 682 -51.25 27.57 24.92
C ASP A 682 -50.94 26.18 24.41
N LYS A 683 -51.33 25.82 23.15
CA LYS A 683 -51.16 24.47 22.62
C LYS A 683 -49.70 24.06 22.48
N GLU A 684 -48.80 24.91 21.98
CA GLU A 684 -47.38 24.59 21.80
C GLU A 684 -46.65 24.42 23.13
N GLN A 685 -47.06 25.16 24.17
CA GLN A 685 -46.47 25.01 25.50
C GLN A 685 -46.93 23.77 26.22
N ALA A 686 -48.18 23.36 25.98
CA ALA A 686 -48.74 22.13 26.49
C ALA A 686 -48.13 20.88 25.82
N GLU A 687 -47.95 20.91 24.53
CA GLU A 687 -47.30 19.83 23.78
C GLU A 687 -45.81 19.67 24.21
N LYS A 688 -45.08 20.74 24.43
CA LYS A 688 -43.69 20.71 24.94
C LYS A 688 -43.62 20.12 26.35
N LYS A 689 -44.50 20.50 27.26
CA LYS A 689 -44.54 19.93 28.61
C LYS A 689 -44.89 18.46 28.61
N GLU A 690 -45.85 18.06 27.82
CA GLU A 690 -46.24 16.63 27.65
C GLU A 690 -45.06 15.82 27.12
N TYR A 691 -44.35 16.33 26.12
CA TYR A 691 -43.15 15.69 25.61
C TYR A 691 -42.04 15.56 26.64
N GLU A 692 -41.75 16.59 27.43
CA GLU A 692 -40.77 16.53 28.51
C GLU A 692 -41.14 15.47 29.59
N ASP A 693 -42.39 15.33 29.91
CA ASP A 693 -42.84 14.35 30.88
C ASP A 693 -42.78 12.92 30.33
N ILE A 694 -43.13 12.72 29.07
CA ILE A 694 -42.95 11.44 28.38
C ILE A 694 -41.46 11.09 28.33
N LYS A 695 -40.60 12.05 27.98
CA LYS A 695 -39.15 11.89 27.96
C LYS A 695 -38.59 11.43 29.30
N LYS A 696 -39.04 12.02 30.40
CA LYS A 696 -38.63 11.61 31.76
C LYS A 696 -39.06 10.17 32.07
N GLU A 697 -40.30 9.79 31.74
CA GLU A 697 -40.80 8.43 31.96
C GLU A 697 -40.04 7.39 31.14
N VAL A 698 -39.79 7.67 29.84
CA VAL A 698 -39.01 6.80 28.96
C VAL A 698 -37.58 6.64 29.49
N ILE A 699 -36.90 7.72 29.89
CA ILE A 699 -35.59 7.68 30.49
C ILE A 699 -35.57 6.86 31.78
N ALA A 700 -36.64 6.97 32.62
CA ALA A 700 -36.75 6.15 33.82
C ALA A 700 -36.87 4.66 33.53
N GLU A 701 -37.55 4.30 32.42
CA GLU A 701 -37.68 2.90 31.99
C GLU A 701 -36.36 2.35 31.43
N VAL A 702 -35.62 3.15 30.67
CA VAL A 702 -34.28 2.80 30.18
C VAL A 702 -33.31 2.57 31.37
N LYS A 703 -33.39 3.40 32.43
CA LYS A 703 -32.57 3.23 33.65
C LYS A 703 -32.90 1.93 34.42
N LYS A 704 -34.08 1.39 34.26
CA LYS A 704 -34.45 0.08 34.83
C LYS A 704 -33.92 -1.09 34.03
N THR A 705 -33.81 -0.92 32.69
CA THR A 705 -33.42 -1.99 31.76
C THR A 705 -31.90 -2.10 31.62
N PHE A 706 -31.21 -0.97 31.53
CA PHE A 706 -29.76 -0.95 31.34
C PHE A 706 -29.02 -0.59 32.65
N ARG A 707 -27.82 -1.17 32.81
CA ARG A 707 -26.97 -0.87 33.97
C ARG A 707 -26.56 0.60 33.96
N PRO A 708 -26.44 1.24 35.11
CA PRO A 708 -26.00 2.65 35.21
C PRO A 708 -24.66 2.92 34.52
N GLU A 709 -23.73 1.97 34.57
CA GLU A 709 -22.46 2.06 33.94
C GLU A 709 -22.56 2.25 32.41
N PHE A 710 -23.49 1.53 31.77
CA PHE A 710 -23.70 1.65 30.32
C PHE A 710 -24.31 3.01 29.96
N ILE A 711 -25.32 3.45 30.74
CA ILE A 711 -26.02 4.70 30.47
C ILE A 711 -25.08 5.90 30.61
N ASN A 712 -24.19 5.90 31.62
CA ASN A 712 -23.25 7.00 31.89
C ASN A 712 -22.13 7.11 30.82
N ARG A 713 -21.97 6.12 29.94
CA ARG A 713 -20.96 6.12 28.88
C ARG A 713 -21.49 6.56 27.52
N VAL A 714 -22.81 6.65 27.41
CA VAL A 714 -23.48 7.19 26.23
C VAL A 714 -23.43 8.72 26.27
N ASP A 715 -23.02 9.37 25.19
CA ASP A 715 -22.93 10.84 25.16
C ASP A 715 -24.29 11.52 25.24
N GLU A 716 -25.27 10.99 24.50
CA GLU A 716 -26.64 11.55 24.50
C GLU A 716 -27.71 10.45 24.36
N ILE A 717 -28.73 10.53 25.16
CA ILE A 717 -29.94 9.70 25.07
C ILE A 717 -31.04 10.53 24.42
N ILE A 718 -31.51 10.11 23.29
CA ILE A 718 -32.39 10.87 22.43
C ILE A 718 -33.72 10.13 22.29
N VAL A 719 -34.80 10.80 22.68
CA VAL A 719 -36.17 10.29 22.58
C VAL A 719 -36.83 10.90 21.36
N PHE A 720 -37.23 10.04 20.42
CA PHE A 720 -37.92 10.44 19.21
C PHE A 720 -39.42 10.54 19.49
N HIS A 721 -40.03 11.64 19.10
CA HIS A 721 -41.46 11.83 19.23
C HIS A 721 -42.22 11.20 18.05
N LYS A 722 -43.53 11.03 18.24
CA LYS A 722 -44.46 10.57 17.19
C LYS A 722 -44.58 11.63 16.12
N LEU A 723 -44.55 11.21 14.85
CA LEU A 723 -44.68 12.10 13.70
C LEU A 723 -46.11 12.70 13.61
N THR A 724 -46.19 13.99 13.38
CA THR A 724 -47.44 14.72 13.13
C THR A 724 -47.87 14.57 11.67
N GLU A 725 -49.12 14.84 11.36
CA GLU A 725 -49.62 14.77 9.97
C GLU A 725 -48.87 15.71 9.03
N LYS A 726 -48.48 16.90 9.52
CA LYS A 726 -47.71 17.86 8.73
C LYS A 726 -46.30 17.31 8.38
N GLU A 727 -45.65 16.63 9.31
CA GLU A 727 -44.37 16.00 9.10
C GLU A 727 -44.47 14.80 8.15
N LEU A 728 -45.55 14.03 8.26
CA LEU A 728 -45.80 12.92 7.31
C LEU A 728 -45.97 13.41 5.88
N ILE A 729 -46.65 14.55 5.65
CA ILE A 729 -46.77 15.17 4.32
C ILE A 729 -45.37 15.50 3.77
N GLN A 730 -44.53 16.14 4.56
CA GLN A 730 -43.17 16.48 4.16
C GLN A 730 -42.29 15.24 3.87
N ILE A 731 -42.45 14.17 4.63
CA ILE A 731 -41.78 12.89 4.39
C ILE A 731 -42.22 12.28 3.08
N VAL A 732 -43.52 12.31 2.76
CA VAL A 732 -44.06 11.86 1.48
C VAL A 732 -43.45 12.69 0.34
N ASP A 733 -43.34 13.99 0.50
CA ASP A 733 -42.72 14.85 -0.50
C ASP A 733 -41.25 14.48 -0.78
N ILE A 734 -40.44 14.21 0.24
CA ILE A 734 -39.06 13.75 0.08
C ILE A 734 -39.01 12.40 -0.63
N MET A 735 -39.93 11.45 -0.29
CA MET A 735 -39.98 10.16 -0.94
C MET A 735 -40.35 10.26 -2.42
N LEU A 736 -41.30 11.15 -2.74
CA LEU A 736 -41.71 11.43 -4.12
C LEU A 736 -40.64 12.11 -4.95
N GLU A 737 -39.83 13.01 -4.34
CA GLU A 737 -38.70 13.60 -5.05
C GLU A 737 -37.64 12.58 -5.47
N LYS A 738 -37.42 11.52 -4.69
CA LYS A 738 -36.51 10.41 -5.08
C LYS A 738 -37.07 9.65 -6.30
N ILE A 739 -38.38 9.47 -6.38
CA ILE A 739 -39.05 8.83 -7.55
C ILE A 739 -38.96 9.75 -8.76
N LYS A 740 -39.22 11.05 -8.59
CA LYS A 740 -39.09 12.04 -9.66
C LYS A 740 -37.68 12.04 -10.26
N THR A 741 -36.64 12.01 -9.45
CA THR A 741 -35.24 11.98 -9.89
C THR A 741 -34.98 10.72 -10.75
N ARG A 742 -35.41 9.53 -10.30
CA ARG A 742 -35.23 8.30 -11.07
C ARG A 742 -35.97 8.30 -12.41
N LEU A 743 -37.14 8.92 -12.47
CA LEU A 743 -37.91 9.00 -13.69
C LEU A 743 -37.43 10.09 -14.64
N LEU A 744 -36.81 11.15 -14.09
CA LEU A 744 -36.09 12.14 -14.89
C LEU A 744 -34.89 11.53 -15.64
N GLU A 745 -34.21 10.53 -15.09
CA GLU A 745 -33.19 9.74 -15.79
C GLU A 745 -33.71 9.00 -17.02
N LYS A 746 -35.06 8.75 -17.04
CA LYS A 746 -35.79 8.18 -18.18
C LYS A 746 -36.50 9.22 -19.02
N ASP A 747 -36.23 10.52 -18.84
CA ASP A 747 -36.89 11.67 -19.48
C ASP A 747 -38.41 11.75 -19.19
N ILE A 748 -38.88 11.20 -18.07
CA ILE A 748 -40.29 11.24 -17.65
C ILE A 748 -40.42 12.24 -16.49
N LYS A 749 -41.31 13.23 -16.64
CA LYS A 749 -41.64 14.17 -15.57
C LYS A 749 -42.90 13.74 -14.80
N ILE A 750 -42.91 13.92 -13.47
CA ILE A 750 -44.06 13.63 -12.63
C ILE A 750 -44.50 14.87 -11.85
N GLU A 751 -45.80 15.14 -11.92
CA GLU A 751 -46.51 16.11 -11.06
C GLU A 751 -47.48 15.34 -10.16
N VAL A 752 -47.33 15.45 -8.84
CA VAL A 752 -48.21 14.80 -7.86
C VAL A 752 -49.12 15.84 -7.22
N ASP A 753 -50.41 15.70 -7.40
CA ASP A 753 -51.41 16.60 -6.83
C ASP A 753 -51.60 16.35 -5.32
N LYS A 754 -52.12 17.35 -4.62
CA LYS A 754 -52.38 17.25 -3.17
C LYS A 754 -53.31 16.10 -2.82
N SER A 755 -54.34 15.87 -3.63
CA SER A 755 -55.27 14.74 -3.44
C SER A 755 -54.61 13.37 -3.45
N ALA A 756 -53.59 13.21 -4.31
CA ALA A 756 -52.80 11.98 -4.37
C ALA A 756 -51.90 11.79 -3.15
N LYS A 757 -51.34 12.86 -2.65
CA LYS A 757 -50.53 12.83 -1.40
C LYS A 757 -51.39 12.48 -0.19
N ASP A 758 -52.57 13.08 -0.07
CA ASP A 758 -53.53 12.83 1.01
C ASP A 758 -54.01 11.37 0.99
N LEU A 759 -54.23 10.79 -0.18
CA LEU A 759 -54.55 9.37 -0.31
C LEU A 759 -53.43 8.43 0.16
N VAL A 760 -52.18 8.76 -0.20
CA VAL A 760 -51.00 7.99 0.24
C VAL A 760 -50.89 8.05 1.75
N ILE A 761 -51.09 9.21 2.35
CA ILE A 761 -51.05 9.38 3.79
C ILE A 761 -52.16 8.61 4.44
N LYS A 762 -53.41 8.73 3.97
CA LYS A 762 -54.58 8.02 4.50
C LYS A 762 -54.38 6.51 4.51
N LYS A 763 -53.82 5.93 3.43
CA LYS A 763 -53.59 4.48 3.28
C LYS A 763 -52.29 4.02 3.93
N GLY A 764 -51.31 4.93 4.07
CA GLY A 764 -49.97 4.62 4.54
C GLY A 764 -49.71 5.03 5.99
N THR A 765 -50.67 5.62 6.69
CA THR A 765 -50.50 6.02 8.10
C THR A 765 -51.11 4.96 9.01
N ASP A 766 -50.25 4.36 9.83
CA ASP A 766 -50.68 3.53 10.95
C ASP A 766 -50.13 4.17 12.23
N THR A 767 -50.99 4.37 13.20
CA THR A 767 -50.68 5.01 14.46
C THR A 767 -49.55 4.32 15.24
N ASN A 768 -49.37 3.02 15.00
CA ASN A 768 -48.37 2.18 15.71
C ASN A 768 -47.04 2.03 14.94
N TYR A 769 -47.04 2.21 13.62
CA TYR A 769 -45.89 1.93 12.76
C TYR A 769 -45.27 3.17 12.11
N GLY A 770 -45.77 4.37 12.44
CA GLY A 770 -45.22 5.65 11.97
C GLY A 770 -45.14 5.77 10.44
N ALA A 771 -44.03 6.27 9.92
CA ALA A 771 -43.83 6.46 8.46
C ALA A 771 -43.42 5.19 7.68
N ARG A 772 -43.19 4.04 8.35
CA ARG A 772 -42.76 2.81 7.67
C ARG A 772 -43.76 2.28 6.63
N PRO A 773 -45.09 2.29 6.90
CA PRO A 773 -46.07 1.87 5.90
C PRO A 773 -46.21 2.84 4.72
N LEU A 774 -45.85 4.13 4.86
CA LEU A 774 -45.87 5.12 3.77
C LEU A 774 -45.08 4.69 2.55
N ARG A 775 -43.90 4.12 2.77
CA ARG A 775 -43.05 3.62 1.66
C ARG A 775 -43.79 2.53 0.85
N ARG A 776 -44.46 1.62 1.56
CA ARG A 776 -45.22 0.55 0.94
C ARG A 776 -46.46 1.11 0.21
N ALA A 777 -47.12 2.09 0.82
CA ALA A 777 -48.26 2.77 0.19
C ALA A 777 -47.83 3.52 -1.09
N ILE A 778 -46.70 4.24 -1.07
CA ILE A 778 -46.13 4.90 -2.26
C ILE A 778 -45.83 3.87 -3.34
N GLN A 779 -45.18 2.76 -2.99
CA GLN A 779 -44.84 1.71 -3.93
C GLN A 779 -46.11 1.15 -4.59
N THR A 780 -47.07 0.66 -3.79
CA THR A 780 -48.28 0.01 -4.29
C THR A 780 -49.25 0.96 -5.02
N ILE A 781 -49.29 2.22 -4.57
CA ILE A 781 -50.30 3.15 -5.10
C ILE A 781 -49.75 4.00 -6.26
N ILE A 782 -48.44 4.32 -6.24
CA ILE A 782 -47.82 5.22 -7.19
C ILE A 782 -46.87 4.48 -8.14
N GLU A 783 -45.86 3.74 -7.59
CA GLU A 783 -44.85 3.11 -8.42
C GLU A 783 -45.44 2.01 -9.30
N ASP A 784 -46.27 1.13 -8.74
CA ASP A 784 -46.93 0.04 -9.49
C ASP A 784 -47.79 0.61 -10.61
N LYS A 785 -48.56 1.67 -10.34
CA LYS A 785 -49.41 2.31 -11.33
C LYS A 785 -48.61 2.99 -12.44
N LEU A 786 -47.54 3.67 -12.11
CA LEU A 786 -46.65 4.27 -13.11
C LEU A 786 -45.94 3.19 -13.94
N ALA A 787 -45.57 2.07 -13.32
CA ALA A 787 -44.98 0.95 -14.05
C ALA A 787 -45.97 0.33 -15.06
N GLU A 788 -47.24 0.16 -14.68
CA GLU A 788 -48.30 -0.28 -15.62
C GLU A 788 -48.42 0.66 -16.83
N GLU A 789 -48.50 2.00 -16.59
CA GLU A 789 -48.66 2.97 -17.68
C GLU A 789 -47.42 3.04 -18.59
N ILE A 790 -46.21 2.79 -18.06
CA ILE A 790 -45.00 2.70 -18.86
C ILE A 790 -44.97 1.41 -19.69
N LEU A 791 -45.36 0.26 -19.11
CA LEU A 791 -45.41 -1.02 -19.79
C LEU A 791 -46.48 -1.05 -20.90
N ASP A 792 -47.65 -0.43 -20.63
CA ASP A 792 -48.73 -0.32 -21.60
C ASP A 792 -48.41 0.67 -22.73
N GLY A 793 -47.29 1.38 -22.65
CA GLY A 793 -46.86 2.35 -23.67
C GLY A 793 -47.59 3.69 -23.64
N ASN A 794 -48.44 3.91 -22.62
CA ASN A 794 -49.19 5.15 -22.43
C ASN A 794 -48.31 6.29 -21.94
N LEU A 795 -47.20 6.00 -21.25
CA LEU A 795 -46.25 6.96 -20.73
C LEU A 795 -44.85 6.71 -21.35
N LYS A 796 -44.37 7.65 -22.18
CA LYS A 796 -43.11 7.55 -22.92
C LYS A 796 -42.11 8.60 -22.48
N ALA A 797 -40.84 8.42 -22.89
CA ALA A 797 -39.78 9.42 -22.68
C ALA A 797 -40.20 10.76 -23.31
N GLY A 798 -40.08 11.86 -22.56
CA GLY A 798 -40.52 13.20 -22.91
C GLY A 798 -41.89 13.60 -22.35
N ASP A 799 -42.69 12.65 -21.86
CA ASP A 799 -44.03 12.92 -21.33
C ASP A 799 -44.02 13.40 -19.88
N THR A 800 -45.15 14.06 -19.51
CA THR A 800 -45.38 14.47 -18.11
C THR A 800 -46.62 13.73 -17.57
N ALA A 801 -46.43 12.92 -16.53
CA ALA A 801 -47.50 12.22 -15.81
C ALA A 801 -48.03 13.09 -14.66
N LYS A 802 -49.33 13.43 -14.67
CA LYS A 802 -49.97 14.08 -13.54
C LYS A 802 -50.78 13.05 -12.76
N LEU A 803 -50.48 12.89 -11.47
CA LEU A 803 -51.10 11.98 -10.55
C LEU A 803 -52.20 12.68 -9.75
N THR A 804 -53.42 12.22 -9.84
CA THR A 804 -54.57 12.74 -9.11
C THR A 804 -55.32 11.58 -8.44
N ALA A 805 -55.91 11.79 -7.25
CA ALA A 805 -56.72 10.78 -6.61
C ALA A 805 -58.21 10.99 -6.95
N LYS A 806 -58.90 9.92 -7.34
CA LYS A 806 -60.35 9.87 -7.51
C LYS A 806 -60.86 8.50 -7.04
N ASP A 807 -61.94 8.48 -6.25
CA ASP A 807 -62.58 7.26 -5.76
C ASP A 807 -61.61 6.26 -5.07
N ASP A 808 -60.76 6.78 -4.14
CA ASP A 808 -59.78 6.02 -3.38
C ASP A 808 -58.68 5.29 -4.27
N THR A 809 -58.56 5.70 -5.56
CA THR A 809 -57.54 5.22 -6.51
C THR A 809 -56.80 6.36 -7.16
N ILE A 810 -55.53 6.10 -7.58
CA ILE A 810 -54.75 7.09 -8.32
C ILE A 810 -55.04 6.96 -9.81
N GLN A 811 -55.34 8.08 -10.44
CA GLN A 811 -55.43 8.22 -11.89
C GLN A 811 -54.19 8.95 -12.41
N VAL A 812 -53.54 8.37 -13.41
CA VAL A 812 -52.44 8.96 -14.16
C VAL A 812 -52.96 9.68 -15.37
N LYS A 813 -52.78 10.99 -15.45
CA LYS A 813 -53.09 11.78 -16.66
C LYS A 813 -51.78 12.12 -17.36
N VAL A 814 -51.61 11.57 -18.56
CA VAL A 814 -50.40 11.82 -19.35
C VAL A 814 -50.61 13.09 -20.17
N LYS A 815 -49.68 14.05 -20.02
CA LYS A 815 -49.54 15.21 -20.91
C LYS A 815 -48.45 14.91 -21.91
N ILE A 816 -48.79 14.67 -23.12
CA ILE A 816 -47.86 14.46 -24.23
C ILE A 816 -47.18 15.80 -24.55
N LYS A 817 -45.90 15.83 -24.62
CA LYS A 817 -45.13 16.99 -25.09
C LYS A 817 -45.36 17.10 -26.61
N LYS A 818 -46.11 18.13 -27.07
CA LYS A 818 -46.22 18.44 -28.48
C LYS A 818 -44.89 18.85 -29.12
#